data_3b2bcd44302add37d4fd3722a48ef9d5
#
_entry.id   3b2bcd44302add37d4fd3722a48ef9d5
#
_cell.length_a   1.000
_cell.length_b   1.000
_cell.length_c   1.000
_cell.angle_alpha   90.00
_cell.angle_beta   90.00
_cell.angle_gamma   90.00
#
_symmetry.space_group_name_H-M   'P 1'
#
loop_
_entity.id
_entity.type
_entity.pdbx_description
1 polymer ?
#
loop_
_entity_poly.entity_id
_entity_poly.type
_entity_poly.pdbx_seq_one_letter_code
_entity_poly.pdbx_strand_id
1 'polypeptide(L)'
;MLPDKLGISSKHLHIMGRNVDKNTGFSITKFLVLAILLIHASGCATFMEPTDRLMHTGRYSEAASAKVHEPKDLTSAKNEDIIDICYSCSKQKKYNELFPCLDQLEANIKKGETTVFYDPLVDWFLQGVRRRAGQFYPVDISQLPHLLRSEAYIELGNYDKAIEEARIAYDLRESMKWNRLDFVNRWPLRLKIRSLGDLALAYALKGDRENSMRYAKLTENESSGILYNAMIEKEKLMIATKVYMALGRYDRILELKAPILDALGDLGEGLMGDEVFAYVDLPRKFMLNKALYETGNVPEAKSGYDSLLKHPGTRQNGDIYWLLLFERGRIAESEGDLTEAIDFCKKAIEIIESQRSTINTEANKIGFVGDKQKVYHHIISALFADSQYAAAFDYAERAKSRALVDLLAENRKLVPKNSQINSMLTELDRLDMGTKVQGSGASTEDINQRNERSIEIKEKVSAVAPELYSLVSVSVPSPSEIQSLVAPDETIIEYYYFGEDLYVFIITDNGIKAQRLGGTNLVGEVEDLRKALETPDSRSYSELSGKLYDRLIRPIEHIVHTKNLVIVPHGILHYLPFSALYNGKEYLIDRYCVSYLPSSSVMKFLKERKIHGGEQMLVFGNPDLGDPRYDLIYAEKEALTISKIFPKSKVFLKSEATETAFKNVGGGFSYIHFACHGMFDAGSPLNSGIYLGKDSENDGHLTVGELYSTRLDAELVTLSACETGMGTIKQGDDVVGLTRGFLYAGSNSIVASLWKVDDLATSKLMAEFYSRLGRTGKSEALREAQLTVKAQYRHPYYWAAFQITGKTE
;
A
#
# COMPACT_ATOMS: atom_id res chain seq x y z
N MET A 1 21.72 15.00 50.86
CA MET A 1 20.27 14.71 50.91
C MET A 1 19.56 14.99 49.60
N LEU A 2 20.25 14.81 48.50
CA LEU A 2 19.63 14.96 47.15
C LEU A 2 19.64 13.68 46.28
N PRO A 3 20.41 12.62 46.52
CA PRO A 3 20.41 11.43 45.66
C PRO A 3 19.17 10.56 45.79
N ASP A 4 18.52 10.51 46.93
CA ASP A 4 17.41 9.55 47.20
C ASP A 4 16.05 9.91 46.61
N LYS A 5 15.90 11.14 46.09
CA LYS A 5 14.65 11.56 45.43
C LYS A 5 14.61 11.32 43.89
N LEU A 6 15.73 10.91 43.30
CA LEU A 6 15.85 10.74 41.84
C LEU A 6 15.92 9.27 41.41
N GLY A 7 15.86 8.32 42.31
CA GLY A 7 15.86 6.87 41.97
C GLY A 7 17.15 6.37 41.29
N ILE A 8 18.21 7.17 41.28
CA ILE A 8 19.48 6.81 40.64
C ILE A 8 20.31 5.97 41.63
N SER A 9 20.41 4.68 41.36
CA SER A 9 21.18 3.77 42.19
C SER A 9 22.68 4.10 42.08
N SER A 10 23.40 3.96 43.22
CA SER A 10 24.84 4.17 43.27
C SER A 10 25.67 3.31 42.29
N LYS A 11 25.08 2.25 41.74
CA LYS A 11 25.66 1.43 40.67
C LYS A 11 25.75 2.15 39.33
N HIS A 12 24.82 3.00 38.98
CA HIS A 12 24.86 3.76 37.75
C HIS A 12 25.94 4.84 37.72
N LEU A 13 26.18 5.48 38.84
CA LEU A 13 27.28 6.43 38.98
C LEU A 13 28.68 5.77 38.87
N HIS A 14 28.79 4.51 39.29
CA HIS A 14 30.06 3.76 39.25
C HIS A 14 30.39 3.21 37.85
N ILE A 15 29.38 2.92 37.04
CA ILE A 15 29.53 2.48 35.65
C ILE A 15 29.94 3.67 34.74
N MET A 16 29.40 4.87 35.00
CA MET A 16 29.76 6.06 34.24
C MET A 16 31.21 6.55 34.51
N GLY A 17 31.75 6.27 35.70
CA GLY A 17 33.14 6.67 36.04
C GLY A 17 34.22 5.77 35.42
N ARG A 18 33.88 4.59 34.91
CA ARG A 18 34.87 3.63 34.39
C ARG A 18 35.11 3.71 32.86
N ASN A 19 34.21 4.31 32.11
CA ASN A 19 34.28 4.32 30.63
C ASN A 19 34.65 5.69 30.04
N VAL A 20 35.09 6.64 30.82
CA VAL A 20 35.55 7.93 30.30
C VAL A 20 37.04 7.82 29.97
N ASP A 21 37.34 7.65 28.71
CA ASP A 21 38.69 7.67 28.15
C ASP A 21 39.30 9.07 28.38
N LYS A 22 40.52 9.13 28.95
CA LYS A 22 41.20 10.37 29.36
C LYS A 22 41.55 11.30 28.18
N ASN A 23 41.30 10.91 26.95
CA ASN A 23 41.63 11.66 25.75
C ASN A 23 40.54 12.56 25.19
N THR A 24 39.32 12.56 25.73
CA THR A 24 38.18 13.31 25.13
C THR A 24 38.02 14.76 25.66
N GLY A 25 38.85 15.25 26.59
CA GLY A 25 38.77 16.64 27.05
C GLY A 25 37.43 17.05 27.71
N PHE A 26 36.56 16.11 27.98
CA PHE A 26 35.25 16.33 28.58
C PHE A 26 35.40 16.48 30.10
N SER A 27 35.40 17.70 30.59
CA SER A 27 35.48 18.01 32.04
C SER A 27 34.19 17.53 32.74
N ILE A 28 34.35 16.92 33.94
CA ILE A 28 33.26 16.60 34.85
C ILE A 28 32.32 17.79 35.09
N THR A 29 32.88 19.01 35.05
CA THR A 29 32.13 20.27 35.14
C THR A 29 31.13 20.44 33.95
N LYS A 30 31.52 20.08 32.73
CA LYS A 30 30.60 20.12 31.56
C LYS A 30 29.51 19.08 31.67
N PHE A 31 29.79 17.88 32.23
CA PHE A 31 28.82 16.84 32.49
C PHE A 31 27.82 17.25 33.59
N LEU A 32 28.30 17.89 34.66
CA LEU A 32 27.46 18.45 35.71
C LEU A 32 26.54 19.57 35.18
N VAL A 33 27.08 20.46 34.34
CA VAL A 33 26.29 21.51 33.69
C VAL A 33 25.25 20.91 32.76
N LEU A 34 25.58 19.85 32.01
CA LEU A 34 24.64 19.14 31.17
C LEU A 34 23.56 18.41 32.00
N ALA A 35 23.93 17.78 33.10
CA ALA A 35 23.00 17.13 34.04
C ALA A 35 22.07 18.16 34.73
N ILE A 36 22.60 19.33 35.13
CA ILE A 36 21.82 20.44 35.67
C ILE A 36 20.85 21.00 34.62
N LEU A 37 21.30 21.16 33.38
CA LEU A 37 20.43 21.56 32.26
C LEU A 37 19.33 20.52 31.98
N LEU A 38 19.62 19.23 32.06
CA LEU A 38 18.65 18.14 31.91
C LEU A 38 17.64 18.10 33.08
N ILE A 39 18.07 18.38 34.29
CA ILE A 39 17.19 18.52 35.46
C ILE A 39 16.27 19.75 35.32
N HIS A 40 16.77 20.85 34.79
CA HIS A 40 15.93 22.02 34.48
C HIS A 40 14.94 21.70 33.33
N ALA A 41 15.34 20.89 32.35
CA ALA A 41 14.45 20.46 31.26
C ALA A 41 13.34 19.53 31.73
N SER A 42 13.60 18.60 32.66
CA SER A 42 12.55 17.77 33.28
C SER A 42 11.56 18.62 34.10
N GLY A 43 12.03 19.75 34.70
CA GLY A 43 11.15 20.75 35.30
C GLY A 43 10.32 21.52 34.26
N CYS A 44 10.84 21.74 33.05
CA CYS A 44 10.11 22.40 31.95
C CYS A 44 8.94 21.55 31.43
N ALA A 45 9.01 20.20 31.48
CA ALA A 45 7.91 19.33 31.06
C ALA A 45 6.62 19.57 31.88
N THR A 46 6.74 20.04 33.11
CA THR A 46 5.60 20.43 33.97
C THR A 46 4.94 21.74 33.56
N PHE A 47 5.61 22.58 32.76
CA PHE A 47 5.12 23.87 32.30
C PHE A 47 4.68 23.86 30.84
N MET A 48 4.72 22.71 30.17
CA MET A 48 4.21 22.57 28.81
C MET A 48 2.70 22.66 28.77
N GLU A 49 2.18 23.29 27.73
CA GLU A 49 0.75 23.16 27.41
C GLU A 49 0.39 21.69 27.21
N PRO A 50 -0.81 21.25 27.63
CA PRO A 50 -1.22 19.84 27.48
C PRO A 50 -1.10 19.32 26.04
N THR A 51 -1.38 20.17 25.03
CA THR A 51 -1.28 19.83 23.61
C THR A 51 0.16 19.59 23.15
N ASP A 52 1.09 20.42 23.63
CA ASP A 52 2.51 20.28 23.31
C ASP A 52 3.06 19.01 23.91
N ARG A 53 2.64 18.65 25.12
CA ARG A 53 2.98 17.40 25.78
C ARG A 53 2.47 16.19 25.00
N LEU A 54 1.23 16.24 24.49
CA LEU A 54 0.64 15.21 23.65
C LEU A 54 1.39 15.03 22.33
N MET A 55 1.82 16.12 21.68
CA MET A 55 2.63 16.08 20.46
C MET A 55 3.98 15.42 20.68
N HIS A 56 4.63 15.69 21.83
CA HIS A 56 5.93 15.11 22.17
C HIS A 56 5.88 13.63 22.53
N THR A 57 4.76 13.21 23.12
CA THR A 57 4.54 11.81 23.50
C THR A 57 3.98 10.97 22.36
N GLY A 58 3.93 11.52 21.13
CA GLY A 58 3.39 10.79 19.97
C GLY A 58 1.86 10.71 19.96
N ARG A 59 1.17 11.38 20.90
CA ARG A 59 -0.31 11.38 21.01
C ARG A 59 -0.95 12.41 20.08
N TYR A 60 -0.61 12.34 18.80
CA TYR A 60 -0.96 13.36 17.79
C TYR A 60 -2.48 13.52 17.59
N SER A 61 -3.25 12.44 17.65
CA SER A 61 -4.72 12.52 17.51
C SER A 61 -5.35 13.24 18.69
N GLU A 62 -4.86 13.01 19.90
CA GLU A 62 -5.33 13.70 21.11
C GLU A 62 -4.85 15.15 21.13
N ALA A 63 -3.65 15.44 20.67
CA ALA A 63 -3.16 16.78 20.49
C ALA A 63 -4.01 17.57 19.48
N ALA A 64 -4.37 16.95 18.37
CA ALA A 64 -5.29 17.53 17.39
C ALA A 64 -6.69 17.77 17.98
N SER A 65 -7.21 16.80 18.75
CA SER A 65 -8.54 16.90 19.40
C SER A 65 -8.57 17.94 20.53
N ALA A 66 -7.46 18.09 21.28
CA ALA A 66 -7.35 19.04 22.39
C ALA A 66 -7.22 20.49 21.93
N LYS A 67 -6.72 20.70 20.70
CA LYS A 67 -6.69 22.03 20.05
C LYS A 67 -7.97 22.37 19.26
N VAL A 68 -8.99 21.49 19.27
CA VAL A 68 -10.23 21.70 18.52
C VAL A 68 -11.06 22.86 19.13
N HIS A 69 -10.56 24.05 18.92
CA HIS A 69 -11.29 25.00 18.10
C HIS A 69 -10.69 24.88 16.70
N GLU A 70 -11.17 23.90 15.90
CA GLU A 70 -10.90 23.89 14.47
C GLU A 70 -11.16 25.31 13.97
N PRO A 71 -10.18 26.01 13.40
CA PRO A 71 -10.53 27.14 12.58
C PRO A 71 -11.38 26.56 11.46
N LYS A 72 -12.68 26.83 11.45
CA LYS A 72 -13.57 26.42 10.37
C LYS A 72 -13.08 26.96 9.01
N ASP A 73 -12.05 27.79 9.03
CA ASP A 73 -11.44 28.43 7.90
C ASP A 73 -9.93 28.62 8.14
N LEU A 74 -9.11 27.82 7.47
CA LEU A 74 -7.65 27.93 7.49
C LEU A 74 -7.15 29.30 7.02
N THR A 75 -7.95 30.03 6.23
CA THR A 75 -7.57 31.35 5.70
C THR A 75 -7.48 32.43 6.78
N SER A 76 -8.13 32.22 7.92
CA SER A 76 -8.12 33.12 9.08
C SER A 76 -7.16 32.70 10.20
N ALA A 77 -6.53 31.52 10.07
CA ALA A 77 -5.66 30.96 11.08
C ALA A 77 -4.27 31.60 11.06
N LYS A 78 -3.62 31.70 12.23
CA LYS A 78 -2.22 32.16 12.32
C LYS A 78 -1.29 31.09 11.78
N ASN A 79 -0.14 31.49 11.23
CA ASN A 79 0.85 30.56 10.68
C ASN A 79 1.32 29.52 11.70
N GLU A 80 1.41 29.90 12.97
CA GLU A 80 1.76 28.94 14.02
C GLU A 80 0.73 27.83 14.18
N ASP A 81 -0.58 28.16 14.12
CA ASP A 81 -1.65 27.19 14.22
C ASP A 81 -1.68 26.27 12.98
N ILE A 82 -1.48 26.84 11.79
CA ILE A 82 -1.37 26.09 10.53
C ILE A 82 -0.18 25.12 10.58
N ILE A 83 0.97 25.54 11.08
CA ILE A 83 2.16 24.69 11.23
C ILE A 83 1.86 23.49 12.15
N ASP A 84 1.19 23.72 13.28
CA ASP A 84 0.83 22.63 14.19
C ASP A 84 -0.13 21.64 13.54
N ILE A 85 -1.12 22.15 12.76
CA ILE A 85 -2.02 21.30 11.98
C ILE A 85 -1.23 20.51 10.93
N CYS A 86 -0.32 21.14 10.17
CA CYS A 86 0.51 20.48 9.19
C CYS A 86 1.37 19.37 9.82
N TYR A 87 2.03 19.63 10.96
CA TYR A 87 2.79 18.60 11.66
C TYR A 87 1.90 17.47 12.16
N SER A 88 0.73 17.78 12.72
CA SER A 88 -0.23 16.80 13.18
C SER A 88 -0.72 15.92 12.01
N CYS A 89 -1.09 16.52 10.89
CA CYS A 89 -1.51 15.79 9.69
C CYS A 89 -0.37 14.93 9.11
N SER A 90 0.85 15.46 9.05
CA SER A 90 2.04 14.70 8.61
C SER A 90 2.27 13.48 9.49
N LYS A 91 2.23 13.63 10.81
CA LYS A 91 2.43 12.52 11.76
C LYS A 91 1.29 11.51 11.76
N GLN A 92 0.06 11.95 11.47
CA GLN A 92 -1.11 11.08 11.30
C GLN A 92 -1.27 10.56 9.87
N LYS A 93 -0.38 10.95 8.94
CA LYS A 93 -0.41 10.53 7.51
C LYS A 93 -1.68 10.96 6.77
N LYS A 94 -2.30 12.02 7.23
CA LYS A 94 -3.49 12.62 6.62
C LYS A 94 -3.08 13.56 5.48
N TYR A 95 -2.53 13.00 4.40
CA TYR A 95 -1.98 13.83 3.31
C TYR A 95 -3.04 14.67 2.60
N ASN A 96 -4.29 14.21 2.53
CA ASN A 96 -5.40 15.00 1.99
C ASN A 96 -5.72 16.26 2.80
N GLU A 97 -5.42 16.25 4.09
CA GLU A 97 -5.54 17.42 4.97
C GLU A 97 -4.23 18.22 5.01
N LEU A 98 -3.08 17.52 4.92
CA LEU A 98 -1.75 18.12 4.94
C LEU A 98 -1.51 19.06 3.76
N PHE A 99 -1.73 18.60 2.52
CA PHE A 99 -1.43 19.43 1.35
C PHE A 99 -2.21 20.74 1.30
N PRO A 100 -3.55 20.78 1.54
CA PRO A 100 -4.27 22.04 1.67
C PRO A 100 -3.74 22.97 2.77
N CYS A 101 -3.32 22.41 3.92
CA CYS A 101 -2.69 23.19 4.99
C CYS A 101 -1.37 23.82 4.55
N LEU A 102 -0.54 23.05 3.83
CA LEU A 102 0.73 23.56 3.29
C LEU A 102 0.51 24.61 2.20
N ASP A 103 -0.52 24.44 1.37
CA ASP A 103 -0.89 25.43 0.35
C ASP A 103 -1.33 26.75 0.99
N GLN A 104 -2.10 26.70 2.09
CA GLN A 104 -2.49 27.90 2.84
C GLN A 104 -1.28 28.56 3.51
N LEU A 105 -0.37 27.78 4.12
CA LEU A 105 0.87 28.31 4.72
C LEU A 105 1.73 29.01 3.67
N GLU A 106 1.88 28.42 2.48
CA GLU A 106 2.61 29.00 1.36
C GLU A 106 1.93 30.28 0.83
N ALA A 107 0.59 30.31 0.78
CA ALA A 107 -0.16 31.51 0.40
C ALA A 107 0.07 32.67 1.37
N ASN A 108 0.14 32.39 2.68
CA ASN A 108 0.44 33.41 3.70
C ASN A 108 1.90 33.90 3.56
N ILE A 109 2.85 33.01 3.33
CA ILE A 109 4.25 33.36 3.07
C ILE A 109 4.35 34.28 1.83
N LYS A 110 3.64 34.00 0.75
CA LYS A 110 3.59 34.84 -0.45
C LYS A 110 3.01 36.24 -0.18
N LYS A 111 2.18 36.40 0.85
CA LYS A 111 1.69 37.73 1.33
C LYS A 111 2.69 38.46 2.21
N GLY A 112 3.85 37.88 2.51
CA GLY A 112 4.90 38.45 3.34
C GLY A 112 4.89 38.00 4.81
N GLU A 113 4.04 37.05 5.18
CA GLU A 113 3.97 36.47 6.54
C GLU A 113 4.99 35.34 6.70
N THR A 114 6.28 35.68 6.61
CA THR A 114 7.38 34.68 6.58
C THR A 114 7.92 34.33 7.96
N THR A 115 7.46 34.96 9.04
CA THR A 115 8.07 34.84 10.36
C THR A 115 7.08 34.31 11.39
N VAL A 116 7.51 33.31 12.15
CA VAL A 116 6.84 32.85 13.37
C VAL A 116 7.78 32.98 14.56
N PHE A 117 7.23 32.89 15.77
CA PHE A 117 8.00 33.06 16.99
C PHE A 117 8.06 31.76 17.77
N TYR A 118 9.28 31.26 18.02
CA TYR A 118 9.57 30.08 18.80
C TYR A 118 10.44 30.39 20.01
N ASP A 119 10.31 29.58 21.09
CA ASP A 119 11.25 29.60 22.21
C ASP A 119 12.42 28.65 21.89
N PRO A 120 13.65 29.21 21.69
CA PRO A 120 14.79 28.42 21.25
C PRO A 120 15.28 27.43 22.30
N LEU A 121 15.01 27.64 23.59
CA LEU A 121 15.39 26.68 24.65
C LEU A 121 14.51 25.44 24.60
N VAL A 122 13.24 25.61 24.30
CA VAL A 122 12.30 24.51 24.19
C VAL A 122 12.49 23.79 22.87
N ASP A 123 12.72 24.49 21.77
CA ASP A 123 13.01 23.88 20.47
C ASP A 123 14.31 23.05 20.50
N TRP A 124 15.30 23.46 21.28
CA TRP A 124 16.54 22.71 21.46
C TRP A 124 16.34 21.32 22.07
N PHE A 125 15.36 21.16 22.99
CA PHE A 125 15.07 19.89 23.64
C PHE A 125 14.00 19.06 22.94
N LEU A 126 13.00 19.70 22.36
CA LEU A 126 11.70 19.12 22.13
C LEU A 126 11.16 19.23 20.68
N GLN A 127 11.99 19.51 19.68
CA GLN A 127 11.62 19.51 18.26
C GLN A 127 10.25 20.19 17.96
N GLY A 128 10.19 21.52 18.03
CA GLY A 128 9.04 22.27 17.54
C GLY A 128 7.94 22.58 18.54
N VAL A 129 8.21 22.54 19.82
CA VAL A 129 7.28 23.02 20.87
C VAL A 129 7.21 24.52 20.91
N ARG A 130 6.00 25.05 20.96
CA ARG A 130 5.71 26.46 21.14
C ARG A 130 5.53 26.83 22.61
N ARG A 131 6.00 28.03 23.00
CA ARG A 131 5.60 28.69 24.25
C ARG A 131 4.71 29.89 23.96
N ARG A 132 3.64 30.06 24.72
CA ARG A 132 2.75 31.20 24.63
C ARG A 132 3.22 32.44 25.41
N ALA A 133 4.12 32.26 26.32
CA ALA A 133 4.62 33.38 27.14
C ALA A 133 6.14 33.29 27.29
N GLY A 134 6.84 34.39 27.06
CA GLY A 134 8.28 34.48 27.24
C GLY A 134 8.99 35.22 26.12
N GLN A 135 10.28 35.05 26.02
CA GLN A 135 11.08 35.65 24.96
C GLN A 135 11.12 34.70 23.78
N PHE A 136 10.57 35.15 22.66
CA PHE A 136 10.54 34.37 21.40
C PHE A 136 11.55 34.95 20.41
N TYR A 137 12.18 34.05 19.64
CA TYR A 137 13.02 34.42 18.53
C TYR A 137 12.26 34.27 17.22
N PRO A 138 12.39 35.26 16.31
CA PRO A 138 11.78 35.16 14.99
C PRO A 138 12.44 34.03 14.18
N VAL A 139 11.63 33.19 13.59
CA VAL A 139 12.05 32.08 12.71
C VAL A 139 11.42 32.28 11.35
N ASP A 140 12.25 32.35 10.30
CA ASP A 140 11.76 32.34 8.93
C ASP A 140 11.31 30.96 8.54
N ILE A 141 10.05 30.86 8.09
CA ILE A 141 9.37 29.60 7.75
C ILE A 141 9.22 29.41 6.25
N SER A 142 9.80 30.26 5.40
CA SER A 142 9.58 30.25 3.95
C SER A 142 9.90 28.90 3.29
N GLN A 143 10.85 28.16 3.83
CA GLN A 143 11.21 26.82 3.32
C GLN A 143 10.35 25.67 3.88
N LEU A 144 9.61 25.91 4.98
CA LEU A 144 8.93 24.83 5.72
C LEU A 144 7.84 24.10 4.93
N PRO A 145 6.98 24.77 4.13
CA PRO A 145 5.99 24.07 3.30
C PRO A 145 6.64 23.09 2.32
N HIS A 146 7.72 23.49 1.67
CA HIS A 146 8.45 22.68 0.70
C HIS A 146 9.14 21.48 1.38
N LEU A 147 9.73 21.68 2.55
CA LEU A 147 10.34 20.61 3.32
C LEU A 147 9.29 19.55 3.72
N LEU A 148 8.14 19.97 4.27
CA LEU A 148 7.09 19.04 4.68
C LEU A 148 6.43 18.34 3.48
N ARG A 149 6.32 19.00 2.31
CA ARG A 149 5.89 18.34 1.06
C ARG A 149 6.90 17.30 0.61
N SER A 150 8.20 17.62 0.67
CA SER A 150 9.25 16.66 0.33
C SER A 150 9.16 15.41 1.19
N GLU A 151 9.09 15.56 2.52
CA GLU A 151 8.90 14.43 3.44
C GLU A 151 7.65 13.62 3.11
N ALA A 152 6.54 14.28 2.80
CA ALA A 152 5.29 13.62 2.42
C ALA A 152 5.43 12.85 1.09
N TYR A 153 6.07 13.44 0.08
CA TYR A 153 6.30 12.77 -1.20
C TYR A 153 7.28 11.60 -1.10
N ILE A 154 8.29 11.65 -0.22
CA ILE A 154 9.16 10.50 0.08
C ILE A 154 8.29 9.36 0.63
N GLU A 155 7.42 9.65 1.57
CA GLU A 155 6.54 8.66 2.19
C GLU A 155 5.51 8.09 1.20
N LEU A 156 5.07 8.89 0.23
CA LEU A 156 4.15 8.49 -0.86
C LEU A 156 4.87 7.78 -2.04
N GLY A 157 6.20 7.63 -2.00
CA GLY A 157 6.98 7.02 -3.07
C GLY A 157 7.13 7.88 -4.33
N ASN A 158 6.71 9.15 -4.28
CA ASN A 158 6.88 10.09 -5.40
C ASN A 158 8.22 10.85 -5.29
N TYR A 159 9.29 10.14 -5.60
CA TYR A 159 10.64 10.63 -5.38
C TYR A 159 11.00 11.83 -6.27
N ASP A 160 10.41 11.96 -7.46
CA ASP A 160 10.67 13.10 -8.35
C ASP A 160 10.13 14.40 -7.74
N LYS A 161 8.89 14.40 -7.26
CA LYS A 161 8.33 15.55 -6.56
C LYS A 161 9.03 15.82 -5.23
N ALA A 162 9.44 14.78 -4.52
CA ALA A 162 10.21 14.93 -3.29
C ALA A 162 11.53 15.69 -3.55
N ILE A 163 12.25 15.31 -4.61
CA ILE A 163 13.51 15.97 -5.01
C ILE A 163 13.27 17.43 -5.40
N GLU A 164 12.20 17.70 -6.16
CA GLU A 164 11.83 19.07 -6.56
C GLU A 164 11.60 19.95 -5.33
N GLU A 165 10.73 19.51 -4.42
CA GLU A 165 10.36 20.26 -3.22
C GLU A 165 11.54 20.43 -2.24
N ALA A 166 12.33 19.38 -2.03
CA ALA A 166 13.51 19.47 -1.18
C ALA A 166 14.56 20.42 -1.75
N ARG A 167 14.70 20.51 -3.08
CA ARG A 167 15.60 21.45 -3.75
C ARG A 167 15.14 22.88 -3.55
N ILE A 168 13.84 23.14 -3.73
CA ILE A 168 13.26 24.47 -3.48
C ILE A 168 13.52 24.87 -2.02
N ALA A 169 13.28 23.98 -1.05
CA ALA A 169 13.54 24.25 0.36
C ALA A 169 15.01 24.57 0.63
N TYR A 170 15.93 23.84 0.01
CA TYR A 170 17.38 24.06 0.14
C TYR A 170 17.80 25.39 -0.48
N ASP A 171 17.36 25.70 -1.71
CA ASP A 171 17.73 26.92 -2.45
C ASP A 171 17.18 28.16 -1.75
N LEU A 172 15.95 28.12 -1.22
CA LEU A 172 15.40 29.20 -0.40
C LEU A 172 16.29 29.45 0.81
N ARG A 173 16.75 28.42 1.51
CA ARG A 173 17.63 28.59 2.66
C ARG A 173 18.99 29.16 2.28
N GLU A 174 19.62 28.74 1.19
CA GLU A 174 20.91 29.26 0.72
C GLU A 174 20.83 30.76 0.31
N SER A 175 19.67 31.20 -0.20
CA SER A 175 19.42 32.60 -0.58
C SER A 175 19.26 33.54 0.64
N MET A 176 18.94 32.99 1.81
CA MET A 176 18.73 33.78 3.04
C MET A 176 20.07 34.19 3.68
N LYS A 177 20.18 35.48 4.06
CA LYS A 177 21.36 35.96 4.82
C LYS A 177 21.31 35.46 6.27
N TRP A 178 22.44 34.92 6.74
CA TRP A 178 22.57 34.56 8.13
C TRP A 178 22.48 35.80 9.05
N ASN A 179 21.59 35.70 10.06
CA ASN A 179 21.48 36.72 11.08
C ASN A 179 22.37 36.35 12.28
N ARG A 180 22.84 37.38 13.06
CA ARG A 180 23.58 37.14 14.33
C ARG A 180 22.80 36.30 15.33
N LEU A 181 21.45 36.32 15.29
CA LEU A 181 20.59 35.51 16.14
C LEU A 181 20.52 34.03 15.68
N ASP A 182 20.81 33.72 14.42
CA ASP A 182 20.84 32.35 13.91
C ASP A 182 21.93 31.49 14.59
N PHE A 183 22.94 32.17 15.22
CA PHE A 183 23.95 31.49 16.03
C PHE A 183 23.36 30.86 17.31
N VAL A 184 22.37 31.50 17.90
CA VAL A 184 21.63 31.01 19.08
C VAL A 184 20.48 30.15 18.64
N ASN A 185 19.74 30.61 17.63
CA ASN A 185 18.64 29.87 17.01
C ASN A 185 19.15 28.89 15.95
N ARG A 186 19.24 27.63 16.27
CA ARG A 186 19.71 26.56 15.36
C ARG A 186 18.69 26.09 14.35
N TRP A 187 17.49 26.62 14.36
CA TRP A 187 16.40 26.25 13.48
C TRP A 187 16.75 26.35 11.99
N PRO A 188 17.33 27.43 11.49
CA PRO A 188 17.72 27.55 10.09
C PRO A 188 18.73 26.47 9.65
N LEU A 189 19.68 26.11 10.50
CA LEU A 189 20.63 25.02 10.23
C LEU A 189 19.95 23.67 10.18
N ARG A 190 19.01 23.41 11.07
CA ARG A 190 18.25 22.16 11.09
C ARG A 190 17.41 22.00 9.82
N LEU A 191 16.70 23.07 9.39
CA LEU A 191 15.93 23.03 8.15
C LEU A 191 16.83 22.77 6.93
N LYS A 192 18.02 23.36 6.87
CA LYS A 192 19.01 23.07 5.84
C LYS A 192 19.45 21.61 5.84
N ILE A 193 19.81 21.07 7.00
CA ILE A 193 20.24 19.68 7.17
C ILE A 193 19.13 18.72 6.72
N ARG A 194 17.87 19.00 7.09
CA ARG A 194 16.72 18.19 6.68
C ARG A 194 16.49 18.25 5.18
N SER A 195 16.57 19.42 4.54
CA SER A 195 16.42 19.54 3.09
C SER A 195 17.51 18.76 2.33
N LEU A 196 18.77 18.85 2.78
CA LEU A 196 19.86 18.04 2.23
C LEU A 196 19.65 16.54 2.47
N GLY A 197 19.14 16.19 3.65
CA GLY A 197 18.80 14.81 4.02
C GLY A 197 17.69 14.22 3.15
N ASP A 198 16.65 14.99 2.89
CA ASP A 198 15.54 14.58 2.02
C ASP A 198 16.01 14.40 0.56
N LEU A 199 16.86 15.31 0.06
CA LEU A 199 17.49 15.15 -1.25
C LEU A 199 18.30 13.85 -1.30
N ALA A 200 19.17 13.62 -0.31
CA ALA A 200 20.00 12.41 -0.26
C ALA A 200 19.14 11.14 -0.23
N LEU A 201 18.09 11.12 0.60
CA LEU A 201 17.21 9.97 0.77
C LEU A 201 16.33 9.73 -0.47
N ALA A 202 15.73 10.78 -1.03
CA ALA A 202 14.89 10.65 -2.22
C ALA A 202 15.69 10.15 -3.43
N TYR A 203 16.92 10.65 -3.64
CA TYR A 203 17.82 10.11 -4.67
C TYR A 203 18.22 8.66 -4.40
N ALA A 204 18.48 8.28 -3.13
CA ALA A 204 18.77 6.89 -2.78
C ALA A 204 17.62 5.95 -3.14
N LEU A 205 16.40 6.32 -2.74
CA LEU A 205 15.18 5.55 -3.00
C LEU A 205 14.83 5.50 -4.49
N LYS A 206 15.16 6.54 -5.26
CA LYS A 206 15.05 6.56 -6.72
C LYS A 206 16.10 5.68 -7.42
N GLY A 207 17.14 5.27 -6.73
CA GLY A 207 18.26 4.49 -7.29
C GLY A 207 19.42 5.33 -7.83
N ASP A 208 19.37 6.66 -7.72
CA ASP A 208 20.44 7.57 -8.13
C ASP A 208 21.50 7.67 -7.02
N ARG A 209 22.44 6.74 -7.05
CA ARG A 209 23.51 6.61 -6.05
C ARG A 209 24.44 7.81 -6.02
N GLU A 210 24.74 8.40 -7.17
CA GLU A 210 25.70 9.50 -7.29
C GLU A 210 25.18 10.75 -6.58
N ASN A 211 23.98 11.20 -6.96
CA ASN A 211 23.36 12.36 -6.33
C ASN A 211 23.05 12.12 -4.85
N SER A 212 22.59 10.91 -4.49
CA SER A 212 22.37 10.56 -3.09
C SER A 212 23.63 10.75 -2.24
N MET A 213 24.76 10.19 -2.66
CA MET A 213 26.03 10.30 -1.94
C MET A 213 26.56 11.75 -1.91
N ARG A 214 26.34 12.51 -2.98
CA ARG A 214 26.70 13.95 -3.01
C ARG A 214 25.97 14.75 -1.93
N TYR A 215 24.66 14.58 -1.81
CA TYR A 215 23.86 15.31 -0.82
C TYR A 215 24.08 14.77 0.60
N ALA A 216 24.29 13.49 0.79
CA ALA A 216 24.68 12.90 2.08
C ALA A 216 25.98 13.52 2.61
N LYS A 217 27.00 13.65 1.75
CA LYS A 217 28.26 14.27 2.10
C LYS A 217 28.13 15.76 2.42
N LEU A 218 27.25 16.48 1.73
CA LEU A 218 26.93 17.86 2.09
C LEU A 218 26.28 17.95 3.47
N THR A 219 25.36 17.04 3.80
CA THR A 219 24.74 16.94 5.12
C THR A 219 25.77 16.67 6.22
N GLU A 220 26.70 15.75 6.00
CA GLU A 220 27.77 15.42 6.95
C GLU A 220 28.72 16.59 7.20
N ASN A 221 29.04 17.37 6.16
CA ASN A 221 29.98 18.50 6.23
C ASN A 221 29.38 19.75 6.88
N GLU A 222 28.07 19.85 7.08
CA GLU A 222 27.45 20.97 7.76
C GLU A 222 27.94 21.05 9.21
N SER A 223 28.52 22.21 9.58
CA SER A 223 29.06 22.42 10.91
C SER A 223 27.97 22.73 11.93
N SER A 224 27.96 22.05 13.06
CA SER A 224 27.10 22.42 14.21
C SER A 224 27.52 23.70 14.94
N GLY A 225 28.58 24.36 14.47
CA GLY A 225 29.10 25.61 15.00
C GLY A 225 30.13 25.39 16.11
N ILE A 226 30.55 26.52 16.77
CA ILE A 226 31.62 26.53 17.78
C ILE A 226 31.26 25.66 19.01
N LEU A 227 29.97 25.58 19.33
CA LEU A 227 29.50 24.74 20.43
C LEU A 227 28.89 23.46 19.79
N TYR A 228 29.41 22.30 20.20
CA TYR A 228 28.86 21.01 19.83
C TYR A 228 27.37 20.95 20.19
N ASN A 229 26.53 20.70 19.18
CA ASN A 229 25.10 20.53 19.38
C ASN A 229 24.71 19.08 19.17
N ALA A 230 24.50 18.35 20.25
CA ALA A 230 24.20 16.93 20.23
C ALA A 230 22.93 16.59 19.42
N MET A 231 21.92 17.47 19.40
CA MET A 231 20.68 17.24 18.66
C MET A 231 20.90 17.32 17.15
N ILE A 232 21.69 18.31 16.68
CA ILE A 232 22.05 18.44 15.26
C ILE A 232 22.87 17.22 14.82
N GLU A 233 23.86 16.82 15.62
CA GLU A 233 24.67 15.65 15.29
C GLU A 233 23.85 14.34 15.29
N LYS A 234 22.87 14.20 16.20
CA LYS A 234 21.93 13.07 16.18
C LYS A 234 21.05 13.08 14.91
N GLU A 235 20.57 14.24 14.49
CA GLU A 235 19.77 14.39 13.27
C GLU A 235 20.58 14.02 12.00
N LYS A 236 21.82 14.53 11.89
CA LYS A 236 22.76 14.18 10.81
C LYS A 236 23.04 12.66 10.77
N LEU A 237 23.30 12.09 11.93
CA LEU A 237 23.55 10.65 12.09
C LEU A 237 22.34 9.81 11.65
N MET A 238 21.13 10.23 12.01
CA MET A 238 19.92 9.55 11.61
C MET A 238 19.70 9.64 10.10
N ILE A 239 19.93 10.80 9.49
CA ILE A 239 19.86 11.00 8.04
C ILE A 239 20.88 10.09 7.34
N ALA A 240 22.14 10.13 7.75
CA ALA A 240 23.18 9.29 7.16
C ALA A 240 22.82 7.79 7.25
N THR A 241 22.33 7.36 8.41
CA THR A 241 21.90 5.97 8.61
C THR A 241 20.78 5.58 7.62
N LYS A 242 19.75 6.43 7.45
CA LYS A 242 18.65 6.21 6.50
C LYS A 242 19.13 6.13 5.05
N VAL A 243 20.01 7.05 4.66
CA VAL A 243 20.56 7.09 3.30
C VAL A 243 21.40 5.84 3.02
N TYR A 244 22.29 5.46 3.94
CA TYR A 244 23.10 4.24 3.76
C TYR A 244 22.25 2.97 3.77
N MET A 245 21.18 2.94 4.57
CA MET A 245 20.20 1.85 4.54
C MET A 245 19.53 1.74 3.15
N ALA A 246 19.04 2.85 2.61
CA ALA A 246 18.38 2.89 1.30
C ALA A 246 19.34 2.52 0.15
N LEU A 247 20.64 2.82 0.29
CA LEU A 247 21.68 2.44 -0.66
C LEU A 247 22.20 1.01 -0.48
N GLY A 248 21.75 0.27 0.54
CA GLY A 248 22.28 -1.05 0.89
C GLY A 248 23.74 -1.03 1.40
N ARG A 249 24.24 0.12 1.86
CA ARG A 249 25.60 0.29 2.38
C ARG A 249 25.63 0.06 3.89
N TYR A 250 25.30 -1.17 4.27
CA TYR A 250 25.26 -1.61 5.67
C TYR A 250 26.60 -1.49 6.39
N ASP A 251 27.71 -1.68 5.66
CA ASP A 251 29.07 -1.47 6.12
C ASP A 251 29.26 -0.06 6.72
N ARG A 252 28.76 0.96 6.01
CA ARG A 252 28.89 2.36 6.43
C ARG A 252 28.06 2.67 7.67
N ILE A 253 26.90 2.02 7.85
CA ILE A 253 26.08 2.19 9.05
C ILE A 253 26.84 1.77 10.31
N LEU A 254 27.58 0.66 10.24
CA LEU A 254 28.37 0.15 11.37
C LEU A 254 29.57 1.03 11.70
N GLU A 255 30.06 1.83 10.75
CA GLU A 255 31.11 2.84 11.00
C GLU A 255 30.60 4.08 11.74
N LEU A 256 29.28 4.35 11.70
CA LEU A 256 28.66 5.52 12.34
C LEU A 256 28.55 5.33 13.85
N LYS A 257 29.66 5.43 14.57
CA LYS A 257 29.70 5.34 16.04
C LYS A 257 29.37 6.68 16.68
N ALA A 258 28.47 6.67 17.65
CA ALA A 258 28.07 7.86 18.40
C ALA A 258 27.84 7.56 19.88
N PRO A 259 28.88 7.12 20.61
CA PRO A 259 28.71 6.63 22.01
C PRO A 259 28.15 7.69 22.95
N ILE A 260 28.44 8.97 22.68
CA ILE A 260 27.91 10.08 23.50
C ILE A 260 26.40 10.28 23.23
N LEU A 261 25.98 10.15 21.95
CA LEU A 261 24.57 10.29 21.57
C LEU A 261 23.74 9.08 22.03
N ASP A 262 24.33 7.89 22.04
CA ASP A 262 23.70 6.67 22.56
C ASP A 262 23.51 6.79 24.09
N ALA A 263 24.51 7.25 24.83
CA ALA A 263 24.39 7.50 26.26
C ALA A 263 23.38 8.60 26.61
N LEU A 264 23.23 9.62 25.75
CA LEU A 264 22.19 10.64 25.91
C LEU A 264 20.79 10.10 25.61
N GLY A 265 20.67 9.16 24.67
CA GLY A 265 19.42 8.44 24.39
C GLY A 265 18.97 7.62 25.60
N ASP A 266 19.87 6.79 26.14
CA ASP A 266 19.60 5.97 27.35
C ASP A 266 19.24 6.85 28.57
N LEU A 267 19.86 8.01 28.73
CA LEU A 267 19.49 8.98 29.77
C LEU A 267 18.12 9.61 29.51
N GLY A 268 17.82 9.94 28.25
CA GLY A 268 16.51 10.47 27.84
C GLY A 268 15.39 9.49 28.12
N GLU A 269 15.60 8.22 27.81
CA GLU A 269 14.66 7.11 28.11
C GLU A 269 14.41 7.01 29.64
N GLY A 270 15.46 7.04 30.42
CA GLY A 270 15.34 7.01 31.89
C GLY A 270 14.58 8.18 32.52
N LEU A 271 14.54 9.32 31.82
CA LEU A 271 13.86 10.55 32.30
C LEU A 271 12.45 10.73 31.75
N MET A 272 12.20 10.30 30.52
CA MET A 272 10.99 10.60 29.79
C MET A 272 10.16 9.33 29.45
N GLY A 273 10.68 8.15 29.75
CA GLY A 273 9.99 6.87 29.66
C GLY A 273 10.04 6.19 28.28
N ASP A 274 9.30 5.09 28.16
CA ASP A 274 9.32 4.16 27.03
C ASP A 274 8.95 4.81 25.67
N GLU A 275 8.27 5.95 25.69
CA GLU A 275 7.87 6.65 24.46
C GLU A 275 9.07 7.23 23.71
N VAL A 276 10.06 7.79 24.43
CA VAL A 276 11.30 8.27 23.83
C VAL A 276 12.06 7.12 23.17
N PHE A 277 12.12 5.98 23.86
CA PHE A 277 12.70 4.79 23.27
C PHE A 277 11.96 4.40 21.98
N ALA A 278 10.64 4.27 22.02
CA ALA A 278 9.83 3.78 20.90
C ALA A 278 10.00 4.59 19.61
N TYR A 279 10.08 5.92 19.71
CA TYR A 279 10.06 6.80 18.53
C TYR A 279 11.41 7.44 18.20
N VAL A 280 12.37 7.42 19.11
CA VAL A 280 13.68 8.08 18.92
C VAL A 280 14.82 7.06 18.82
N ASP A 281 14.91 6.10 19.74
CA ASP A 281 16.04 5.19 19.81
C ASP A 281 15.80 3.86 19.09
N LEU A 282 14.59 3.32 19.17
CA LEU A 282 14.22 2.06 18.53
C LEU A 282 14.48 2.03 17.01
N PRO A 283 14.11 3.07 16.22
CA PRO A 283 14.40 3.06 14.78
C PRO A 283 15.89 2.92 14.48
N ARG A 284 16.74 3.64 15.20
CA ARG A 284 18.20 3.56 15.02
C ARG A 284 18.76 2.22 15.46
N LYS A 285 18.37 1.72 16.62
CA LYS A 285 18.79 0.41 17.14
C LYS A 285 18.36 -0.72 16.18
N PHE A 286 17.16 -0.62 15.59
CA PHE A 286 16.71 -1.51 14.53
C PHE A 286 17.64 -1.48 13.31
N MET A 287 17.94 -0.30 12.78
CA MET A 287 18.79 -0.13 11.60
C MET A 287 20.22 -0.67 11.82
N LEU A 288 20.77 -0.49 13.04
CA LEU A 288 22.06 -1.06 13.40
C LEU A 288 22.04 -2.59 13.41
N ASN A 289 21.01 -3.22 14.01
CA ASN A 289 20.87 -4.67 14.00
C ASN A 289 20.62 -5.23 12.60
N LYS A 290 19.87 -4.49 11.75
CA LYS A 290 19.71 -4.84 10.35
C LYS A 290 21.05 -4.81 9.59
N ALA A 291 21.87 -3.79 9.84
CA ALA A 291 23.20 -3.69 9.26
C ALA A 291 24.12 -4.83 9.73
N LEU A 292 24.06 -5.23 11.00
CA LEU A 292 24.79 -6.41 11.51
C LEU A 292 24.36 -7.68 10.79
N TYR A 293 23.07 -7.90 10.61
CA TYR A 293 22.55 -9.08 9.91
C TYR A 293 23.01 -9.11 8.45
N GLU A 294 22.85 -8.02 7.70
CA GLU A 294 23.18 -7.94 6.28
C GLU A 294 24.71 -7.97 6.01
N THR A 295 25.53 -7.69 7.03
CA THR A 295 27.00 -7.85 6.96
C THR A 295 27.51 -9.20 7.48
N GLY A 296 26.60 -10.14 7.83
CA GLY A 296 26.94 -11.48 8.25
C GLY A 296 27.20 -11.65 9.76
N ASN A 297 27.07 -10.59 10.56
CA ASN A 297 27.21 -10.65 12.03
C ASN A 297 25.88 -11.14 12.67
N VAL A 298 25.44 -12.35 12.26
CA VAL A 298 24.14 -12.90 12.64
C VAL A 298 23.95 -13.07 14.16
N PRO A 299 24.93 -13.56 14.94
CA PRO A 299 24.76 -13.73 16.39
C PRO A 299 24.50 -12.41 17.13
N GLU A 300 25.25 -11.35 16.78
CA GLU A 300 25.08 -10.02 17.35
C GLU A 300 23.73 -9.41 16.95
N ALA A 301 23.33 -9.55 15.67
CA ALA A 301 22.03 -9.10 15.18
C ALA A 301 20.89 -9.79 15.93
N LYS A 302 20.96 -11.12 16.08
CA LYS A 302 19.98 -11.92 16.83
C LYS A 302 19.84 -11.43 18.25
N SER A 303 20.97 -11.29 18.98
CA SER A 303 20.99 -10.79 20.36
C SER A 303 20.39 -9.39 20.47
N GLY A 304 20.72 -8.52 19.49
CA GLY A 304 20.20 -7.15 19.43
C GLY A 304 18.69 -7.14 19.20
N TYR A 305 18.18 -7.91 18.25
CA TYR A 305 16.73 -8.02 18.01
C TYR A 305 15.98 -8.61 19.21
N ASP A 306 16.52 -9.66 19.85
CA ASP A 306 15.92 -10.26 21.02
C ASP A 306 15.85 -9.28 22.21
N SER A 307 16.88 -8.41 22.35
CA SER A 307 16.87 -7.33 23.35
C SER A 307 15.79 -6.30 23.06
N LEU A 308 15.67 -5.86 21.78
CA LEU A 308 14.65 -4.91 21.39
C LEU A 308 13.23 -5.47 21.55
N LEU A 309 13.00 -6.73 21.22
CA LEU A 309 11.69 -7.40 21.37
C LEU A 309 11.26 -7.54 22.84
N LYS A 310 12.21 -7.62 23.77
CA LYS A 310 11.94 -7.68 25.23
C LYS A 310 11.63 -6.31 25.83
N HIS A 311 12.00 -5.22 25.15
CA HIS A 311 11.80 -3.87 25.66
C HIS A 311 10.30 -3.48 25.65
N PRO A 312 9.72 -3.00 26.76
CA PRO A 312 8.28 -2.70 26.83
C PRO A 312 7.84 -1.62 25.83
N GLY A 313 8.68 -0.61 25.57
CA GLY A 313 8.40 0.47 24.62
C GLY A 313 8.34 0.04 23.15
N THR A 314 8.87 -1.14 22.79
CA THR A 314 8.93 -1.58 21.38
C THR A 314 7.55 -1.74 20.77
N ARG A 315 6.59 -2.28 21.51
CA ARG A 315 5.21 -2.49 21.03
C ARG A 315 4.45 -1.21 20.76
N GLN A 316 4.91 -0.08 21.29
CA GLN A 316 4.29 1.23 21.04
C GLN A 316 4.53 1.73 19.61
N ASN A 317 5.61 1.26 18.96
CA ASN A 317 5.90 1.55 17.56
C ASN A 317 5.59 0.31 16.70
N GLY A 318 4.33 0.16 16.32
CA GLY A 318 3.86 -1.00 15.56
C GLY A 318 4.57 -1.15 14.20
N ASP A 319 5.00 -0.04 13.57
CA ASP A 319 5.71 -0.07 12.28
C ASP A 319 7.10 -0.69 12.39
N ILE A 320 7.79 -0.50 13.51
CA ILE A 320 9.09 -1.14 13.76
C ILE A 320 8.90 -2.53 14.40
N TYR A 321 7.84 -2.71 15.18
CA TYR A 321 7.60 -3.95 15.89
C TYR A 321 7.41 -5.14 14.96
N TRP A 322 6.57 -5.01 13.92
CA TRP A 322 6.42 -6.09 12.92
C TRP A 322 7.70 -6.34 12.13
N LEU A 323 8.49 -5.27 11.82
CA LEU A 323 9.79 -5.41 11.17
C LEU A 323 10.78 -6.21 12.02
N LEU A 324 10.85 -5.95 13.34
CA LEU A 324 11.68 -6.71 14.28
C LEU A 324 11.30 -8.19 14.31
N LEU A 325 10.00 -8.49 14.37
CA LEU A 325 9.50 -9.86 14.32
C LEU A 325 9.90 -10.53 13.00
N PHE A 326 9.71 -9.85 11.90
CA PHE A 326 10.06 -10.38 10.58
C PHE A 326 11.56 -10.66 10.43
N GLU A 327 12.42 -9.70 10.80
CA GLU A 327 13.88 -9.91 10.70
C GLU A 327 14.36 -11.04 11.65
N ARG A 328 13.74 -11.16 12.81
CA ARG A 328 14.03 -12.30 13.72
C ARG A 328 13.57 -13.63 13.11
N GLY A 329 12.43 -13.63 12.41
CA GLY A 329 11.96 -14.79 11.65
C GLY A 329 12.92 -15.20 10.53
N ARG A 330 13.46 -14.22 9.78
CA ARG A 330 14.48 -14.48 8.74
C ARG A 330 15.75 -15.12 9.32
N ILE A 331 16.16 -14.72 10.52
CA ILE A 331 17.30 -15.35 11.19
C ILE A 331 16.97 -16.80 11.52
N ALA A 332 15.80 -17.09 12.09
CA ALA A 332 15.36 -18.45 12.39
C ALA A 332 15.33 -19.34 11.13
N GLU A 333 14.79 -18.80 10.03
CA GLU A 333 14.78 -19.48 8.73
C GLU A 333 16.20 -19.82 8.26
N SER A 334 17.14 -18.87 8.37
CA SER A 334 18.53 -19.08 7.99
C SER A 334 19.27 -20.11 8.89
N GLU A 335 18.82 -20.27 10.14
CA GLU A 335 19.30 -21.29 11.08
C GLU A 335 18.61 -22.66 10.87
N GLY A 336 17.62 -22.74 9.98
CA GLY A 336 16.85 -23.95 9.67
C GLY A 336 15.71 -24.24 10.67
N ASP A 337 15.41 -23.33 11.60
CA ASP A 337 14.28 -23.43 12.52
C ASP A 337 13.00 -22.88 11.87
N LEU A 338 12.37 -23.72 11.06
CA LEU A 338 11.11 -23.35 10.37
C LEU A 338 9.97 -23.05 11.36
N THR A 339 9.94 -23.75 12.51
CA THR A 339 8.89 -23.54 13.51
C THR A 339 8.97 -22.15 14.11
N GLU A 340 10.16 -21.72 14.53
CA GLU A 340 10.38 -20.36 15.05
C GLU A 340 10.17 -19.30 13.97
N ALA A 341 10.62 -19.55 12.74
CA ALA A 341 10.42 -18.65 11.60
C ALA A 341 8.93 -18.40 11.31
N ILE A 342 8.13 -19.48 11.26
CA ILE A 342 6.68 -19.41 11.07
C ILE A 342 6.01 -18.64 12.21
N ASP A 343 6.38 -18.87 13.46
CA ASP A 343 5.81 -18.18 14.63
C ASP A 343 6.08 -16.67 14.59
N PHE A 344 7.31 -16.25 14.28
CA PHE A 344 7.65 -14.85 14.14
C PHE A 344 6.93 -14.18 12.96
N CYS A 345 6.84 -14.83 11.81
CA CYS A 345 6.10 -14.31 10.66
C CYS A 345 4.59 -14.20 10.97
N LYS A 346 3.99 -15.16 11.67
CA LYS A 346 2.58 -15.08 12.12
C LYS A 346 2.35 -13.84 12.97
N LYS A 347 3.18 -13.63 13.99
CA LYS A 347 3.09 -12.45 14.86
C LYS A 347 3.28 -11.14 14.08
N ALA A 348 4.22 -11.11 13.13
CA ALA A 348 4.41 -9.93 12.28
C ALA A 348 3.17 -9.64 11.42
N ILE A 349 2.55 -10.68 10.84
CA ILE A 349 1.34 -10.55 10.03
C ILE A 349 0.15 -10.09 10.88
N GLU A 350 -0.02 -10.61 12.10
CA GLU A 350 -1.07 -10.14 13.03
C GLU A 350 -0.97 -8.63 13.27
N ILE A 351 0.26 -8.11 13.47
CA ILE A 351 0.46 -6.66 13.60
C ILE A 351 0.15 -5.92 12.31
N ILE A 352 0.61 -6.43 11.15
CA ILE A 352 0.34 -5.84 9.84
C ILE A 352 -1.17 -5.78 9.58
N GLU A 353 -1.90 -6.85 9.85
CA GLU A 353 -3.34 -6.95 9.63
C GLU A 353 -4.15 -6.10 10.62
N SER A 354 -3.66 -5.91 11.83
CA SER A 354 -4.26 -5.00 12.81
C SER A 354 -4.12 -3.53 12.43
N GLN A 355 -3.14 -3.17 11.60
CA GLN A 355 -2.90 -1.82 11.13
C GLN A 355 -3.69 -1.52 9.85
N ARG A 356 -4.58 -0.52 9.89
CA ARG A 356 -5.29 -0.04 8.68
C ARG A 356 -4.45 0.89 7.82
N SER A 357 -3.45 1.55 8.39
CA SER A 357 -2.55 2.43 7.63
C SER A 357 -1.70 1.60 6.68
N THR A 358 -1.88 1.86 5.40
CA THR A 358 -1.21 1.17 4.31
C THR A 358 0.17 1.70 4.01
N ILE A 359 0.42 2.95 4.39
CA ILE A 359 1.72 3.59 4.18
C ILE A 359 2.61 3.25 5.36
N ASN A 360 3.61 2.42 5.12
CA ASN A 360 4.63 2.08 6.10
C ASN A 360 5.67 3.21 6.19
N THR A 361 5.25 4.33 6.75
CA THR A 361 6.04 5.56 6.74
C THR A 361 7.27 5.49 7.60
N GLU A 362 7.22 4.74 8.70
CA GLU A 362 8.40 4.60 9.54
C GLU A 362 9.46 3.75 8.83
N ALA A 363 9.07 2.69 8.14
CA ALA A 363 9.97 1.91 7.28
C ALA A 363 10.55 2.78 6.14
N ASN A 364 9.74 3.63 5.51
CA ASN A 364 10.23 4.56 4.50
C ASN A 364 11.17 5.62 5.09
N LYS A 365 10.84 6.16 6.28
CA LYS A 365 11.70 7.14 6.98
C LYS A 365 13.06 6.60 7.37
N ILE A 366 13.15 5.30 7.67
CA ILE A 366 14.43 4.64 7.97
C ILE A 366 15.17 4.17 6.71
N GLY A 367 14.64 4.49 5.53
CA GLY A 367 15.23 4.04 4.25
C GLY A 367 15.08 2.55 4.00
N PHE A 368 14.22 1.89 4.75
CA PHE A 368 13.85 0.50 4.57
C PHE A 368 12.42 0.45 4.07
N VAL A 369 12.25 0.18 2.79
CA VAL A 369 10.94 -0.10 2.21
C VAL A 369 10.50 -1.47 2.73
N GLY A 370 9.79 -1.47 3.83
CA GLY A 370 9.19 -2.68 4.40
C GLY A 370 8.06 -3.14 3.49
N ASP A 371 8.40 -3.97 2.53
CA ASP A 371 7.41 -4.63 1.70
C ASP A 371 6.69 -5.69 2.55
N LYS A 372 5.48 -5.37 2.98
CA LYS A 372 4.64 -6.29 3.76
C LYS A 372 4.41 -7.60 3.02
N GLN A 373 4.40 -7.58 1.68
CA GLN A 373 4.27 -8.77 0.87
C GLN A 373 5.43 -9.76 1.08
N LYS A 374 6.63 -9.26 1.42
CA LYS A 374 7.76 -10.14 1.77
C LYS A 374 7.46 -11.01 2.98
N VAL A 375 6.76 -10.48 3.98
CA VAL A 375 6.41 -11.26 5.18
C VAL A 375 5.48 -12.40 4.83
N TYR A 376 4.46 -12.13 4.00
CA TYR A 376 3.57 -13.18 3.50
C TYR A 376 4.31 -14.20 2.64
N HIS A 377 5.22 -13.74 1.77
CA HIS A 377 6.03 -14.65 0.97
C HIS A 377 6.89 -15.58 1.84
N HIS A 378 7.58 -15.05 2.86
CA HIS A 378 8.41 -15.86 3.75
C HIS A 378 7.59 -16.90 4.51
N ILE A 379 6.44 -16.54 5.05
CA ILE A 379 5.60 -17.53 5.75
C ILE A 379 5.05 -18.59 4.79
N ILE A 380 4.63 -18.20 3.57
CA ILE A 380 4.17 -19.15 2.55
C ILE A 380 5.31 -20.13 2.19
N SER A 381 6.51 -19.63 1.95
CA SER A 381 7.69 -20.45 1.66
C SER A 381 8.01 -21.41 2.80
N ALA A 382 8.03 -20.93 4.05
CA ALA A 382 8.32 -21.75 5.23
C ALA A 382 7.25 -22.83 5.46
N LEU A 383 5.97 -22.50 5.36
CA LEU A 383 4.86 -23.44 5.48
C LEU A 383 4.87 -24.47 4.34
N PHE A 384 5.24 -24.04 3.13
CA PHE A 384 5.38 -24.94 2.00
C PHE A 384 6.52 -25.93 2.21
N ALA A 385 7.68 -25.47 2.70
CA ALA A 385 8.83 -26.31 3.06
C ALA A 385 8.48 -27.32 4.17
N ASP A 386 7.60 -26.94 5.10
CA ASP A 386 7.09 -27.79 6.18
C ASP A 386 5.87 -28.65 5.75
N SER A 387 5.52 -28.67 4.45
CA SER A 387 4.39 -29.42 3.88
C SER A 387 3.00 -29.04 4.44
N GLN A 388 2.86 -27.88 5.05
CA GLN A 388 1.60 -27.32 5.56
C GLN A 388 0.83 -26.57 4.45
N TYR A 389 0.45 -27.26 3.37
CA TYR A 389 -0.08 -26.64 2.15
C TYR A 389 -1.37 -25.85 2.34
N ALA A 390 -2.29 -26.33 3.19
CA ALA A 390 -3.52 -25.61 3.49
C ALA A 390 -3.25 -24.29 4.23
N ALA A 391 -2.29 -24.27 5.16
CA ALA A 391 -1.88 -23.05 5.84
C ALA A 391 -1.14 -22.10 4.89
N ALA A 392 -0.28 -22.62 4.00
CA ALA A 392 0.38 -21.82 2.98
C ALA A 392 -0.63 -21.14 2.04
N PHE A 393 -1.69 -21.87 1.65
CA PHE A 393 -2.81 -21.34 0.87
C PHE A 393 -3.56 -20.23 1.61
N ASP A 394 -3.85 -20.38 2.91
CA ASP A 394 -4.48 -19.34 3.73
C ASP A 394 -3.69 -18.02 3.68
N TYR A 395 -2.37 -18.12 3.85
CA TYR A 395 -1.52 -16.92 3.80
C TYR A 395 -1.36 -16.34 2.37
N ALA A 396 -1.46 -17.17 1.32
CA ALA A 396 -1.50 -16.67 -0.06
C ALA A 396 -2.77 -15.84 -0.32
N GLU A 397 -3.92 -16.32 0.15
CA GLU A 397 -5.19 -15.59 0.07
C GLU A 397 -5.17 -14.29 0.91
N ARG A 398 -4.59 -14.32 2.10
CA ARG A 398 -4.40 -13.12 2.94
C ARG A 398 -3.47 -12.10 2.27
N ALA A 399 -2.40 -12.56 1.62
CA ALA A 399 -1.48 -11.68 0.89
C ALA A 399 -2.21 -10.92 -0.23
N LYS A 400 -3.05 -11.60 -1.02
CA LYS A 400 -3.88 -10.99 -2.08
C LYS A 400 -4.89 -9.99 -1.49
N SER A 401 -5.58 -10.36 -0.42
CA SER A 401 -6.52 -9.48 0.26
C SER A 401 -5.83 -8.25 0.83
N ARG A 402 -4.64 -8.39 1.40
CA ARG A 402 -3.88 -7.28 1.96
C ARG A 402 -3.42 -6.31 0.87
N ALA A 403 -2.93 -6.78 -0.26
CA ALA A 403 -2.54 -5.93 -1.38
C ALA A 403 -3.70 -5.05 -1.85
N LEU A 404 -4.91 -5.60 -1.91
CA LEU A 404 -6.10 -4.83 -2.24
C LEU A 404 -6.45 -3.77 -1.19
N VAL A 405 -6.41 -4.12 0.10
CA VAL A 405 -6.66 -3.16 1.20
C VAL A 405 -5.64 -2.01 1.14
N ASP A 406 -4.38 -2.31 0.87
CA ASP A 406 -3.32 -1.31 0.77
C ASP A 406 -3.57 -0.37 -0.43
N LEU A 407 -3.92 -0.90 -1.60
CA LEU A 407 -4.25 -0.10 -2.79
C LEU A 407 -5.41 0.86 -2.55
N LEU A 408 -6.46 0.40 -1.89
CA LEU A 408 -7.66 1.21 -1.62
C LEU A 408 -7.41 2.32 -0.59
N ALA A 409 -6.56 2.08 0.39
CA ALA A 409 -6.25 3.08 1.39
C ALA A 409 -5.32 4.19 0.86
N GLU A 410 -4.47 3.90 -0.12
CA GLU A 410 -3.67 4.93 -0.84
C GLU A 410 -4.57 5.92 -1.58
N ASN A 411 -5.75 5.50 -2.00
CA ASN A 411 -6.68 6.28 -2.82
C ASN A 411 -7.94 6.71 -2.04
N ARG A 412 -7.77 7.42 -0.94
CA ARG A 412 -8.85 7.91 -0.04
C ARG A 412 -9.96 8.75 -0.71
N LYS A 413 -9.90 9.02 -2.01
CA LYS A 413 -11.00 9.63 -2.78
C LYS A 413 -12.22 8.71 -2.92
N LEU A 414 -12.11 7.45 -2.56
CA LEU A 414 -13.19 6.46 -2.56
C LEU A 414 -14.02 6.49 -1.27
N VAL A 415 -14.38 7.67 -0.81
CA VAL A 415 -15.29 7.78 0.33
C VAL A 415 -16.71 7.58 -0.17
N PRO A 416 -17.42 6.52 0.26
CA PRO A 416 -18.80 6.34 -0.15
C PRO A 416 -19.62 7.60 0.20
N LYS A 417 -20.51 8.03 -0.68
CA LYS A 417 -21.41 9.17 -0.42
C LYS A 417 -22.34 8.93 0.79
N ASN A 418 -22.32 7.75 1.39
CA ASN A 418 -23.09 7.40 2.57
C ASN A 418 -22.39 7.92 3.84
N SER A 419 -22.97 8.95 4.44
CA SER A 419 -22.44 9.59 5.66
C SER A 419 -22.32 8.62 6.85
N GLN A 420 -23.14 7.59 6.93
CA GLN A 420 -23.14 6.60 8.01
C GLN A 420 -21.93 5.66 7.88
N ILE A 421 -21.61 5.21 6.67
CA ILE A 421 -20.43 4.39 6.40
C ILE A 421 -19.16 5.21 6.65
N ASN A 422 -19.14 6.49 6.24
CA ASN A 422 -18.02 7.38 6.49
C ASN A 422 -17.75 7.59 7.97
N SER A 423 -18.80 7.75 8.79
CA SER A 423 -18.65 7.89 10.24
C SER A 423 -18.08 6.60 10.86
N MET A 424 -18.53 5.43 10.41
CA MET A 424 -18.03 4.12 10.85
C MET A 424 -16.54 3.92 10.48
N LEU A 425 -16.17 4.26 9.24
CA LEU A 425 -14.78 4.18 8.79
C LEU A 425 -13.87 5.15 9.56
N THR A 426 -14.35 6.38 9.83
CA THR A 426 -13.63 7.37 10.64
C THR A 426 -13.46 6.88 12.10
N GLU A 427 -14.48 6.24 12.67
CA GLU A 427 -14.41 5.68 14.02
C GLU A 427 -13.44 4.49 14.08
N LEU A 428 -13.42 3.63 13.07
CA LEU A 428 -12.41 2.58 12.94
C LEU A 428 -10.99 3.15 12.85
N ASP A 429 -10.78 4.21 12.05
CA ASP A 429 -9.48 4.89 11.97
C ASP A 429 -9.05 5.45 13.33
N ARG A 430 -9.99 6.01 14.10
CA ARG A 430 -9.73 6.50 15.45
C ARG A 430 -9.34 5.38 16.42
N LEU A 431 -9.99 4.23 16.34
CA LEU A 431 -9.67 3.05 17.17
C LEU A 431 -8.31 2.47 16.81
N ASP A 432 -7.96 2.39 15.53
CA ASP A 432 -6.66 1.91 15.05
C ASP A 432 -5.52 2.88 15.43
N MET A 433 -5.76 4.18 15.42
CA MET A 433 -4.79 5.17 15.92
C MET A 433 -4.63 5.09 17.45
N GLY A 434 -5.68 4.75 18.16
CA GLY A 434 -5.63 4.53 19.62
C GLY A 434 -4.67 3.41 20.03
N THR A 435 -4.54 2.37 19.21
CA THR A 435 -3.55 1.28 19.45
C THR A 435 -2.11 1.75 19.26
N LYS A 436 -1.88 2.78 18.42
CA LYS A 436 -0.55 3.40 18.23
C LYS A 436 -0.16 4.37 19.35
N VAL A 437 -1.11 4.85 20.13
CA VAL A 437 -0.96 6.02 21.02
C VAL A 437 -1.02 5.69 22.51
N GLN A 438 -1.50 4.52 22.92
CA GLN A 438 -1.58 4.18 24.33
C GLN A 438 -0.41 3.28 24.77
N GLY A 439 0.72 3.96 25.05
CA GLY A 439 1.76 3.43 25.87
C GLY A 439 1.33 3.45 27.35
N SER A 440 1.73 2.44 28.07
CA SER A 440 1.89 2.29 29.54
C SER A 440 0.74 2.64 30.50
N GLY A 441 -0.44 3.01 30.02
CA GLY A 441 -1.57 3.34 30.90
C GLY A 441 -2.90 2.68 30.54
N ALA A 442 -3.02 2.02 29.39
CA ALA A 442 -4.23 1.30 29.04
C ALA A 442 -4.28 -0.04 29.77
N SER A 443 -5.32 -0.26 30.55
CA SER A 443 -5.57 -1.55 31.15
C SER A 443 -5.86 -2.59 30.04
N THR A 444 -5.63 -3.86 30.32
CA THR A 444 -6.03 -4.95 29.42
C THR A 444 -7.51 -4.85 29.06
N GLU A 445 -8.30 -4.29 29.94
CA GLU A 445 -9.74 -4.03 29.77
C GLU A 445 -10.03 -2.94 28.71
N ASP A 446 -9.24 -1.88 28.68
CA ASP A 446 -9.35 -0.82 27.65
C ASP A 446 -8.98 -1.35 26.25
N ILE A 447 -7.99 -2.25 26.17
CA ILE A 447 -7.59 -2.91 24.92
C ILE A 447 -8.69 -3.85 24.44
N ASN A 448 -9.28 -4.64 25.34
CA ASN A 448 -10.38 -5.55 24.99
C ASN A 448 -11.63 -4.80 24.55
N GLN A 449 -12.05 -3.73 25.26
CA GLN A 449 -13.18 -2.92 24.87
C GLN A 449 -13.00 -2.27 23.50
N ARG A 450 -11.78 -1.87 23.13
CA ARG A 450 -11.52 -1.34 21.78
C ARG A 450 -11.56 -2.40 20.71
N ASN A 451 -11.00 -3.57 20.98
CA ASN A 451 -11.06 -4.69 20.05
C ASN A 451 -12.52 -5.11 19.83
N GLU A 452 -13.33 -5.20 20.88
CA GLU A 452 -14.76 -5.47 20.78
C GLU A 452 -15.49 -4.38 19.97
N ARG A 453 -15.17 -3.10 20.23
CA ARG A 453 -15.76 -1.99 19.45
C ARG A 453 -15.33 -1.99 17.98
N SER A 454 -14.08 -2.33 17.68
CA SER A 454 -13.59 -2.47 16.32
C SER A 454 -14.32 -3.62 15.59
N ILE A 455 -14.51 -4.75 16.26
CA ILE A 455 -15.27 -5.89 15.74
C ILE A 455 -16.73 -5.48 15.48
N GLU A 456 -17.38 -4.85 16.44
CA GLU A 456 -18.77 -4.38 16.31
C GLU A 456 -18.96 -3.43 15.11
N ILE A 457 -18.03 -2.50 14.92
CA ILE A 457 -18.09 -1.58 13.77
C ILE A 457 -17.85 -2.32 12.46
N LYS A 458 -16.90 -3.25 12.43
CA LYS A 458 -16.65 -4.10 11.26
C LYS A 458 -17.88 -4.94 10.91
N GLU A 459 -18.56 -5.50 11.89
CA GLU A 459 -19.83 -6.23 11.67
C GLU A 459 -20.93 -5.31 11.14
N LYS A 460 -21.05 -4.08 11.65
CA LYS A 460 -22.00 -3.09 11.13
C LYS A 460 -21.68 -2.68 9.69
N VAL A 461 -20.40 -2.50 9.36
CA VAL A 461 -19.97 -2.24 7.97
C VAL A 461 -20.28 -3.44 7.10
N SER A 462 -20.04 -4.66 7.57
CA SER A 462 -20.40 -5.90 6.85
C SER A 462 -21.90 -6.02 6.57
N ALA A 463 -22.74 -5.62 7.52
CA ALA A 463 -24.20 -5.69 7.37
C ALA A 463 -24.74 -4.64 6.38
N VAL A 464 -24.13 -3.47 6.30
CA VAL A 464 -24.59 -2.33 5.47
C VAL A 464 -23.92 -2.29 4.11
N ALA A 465 -22.67 -2.73 4.04
CA ALA A 465 -21.85 -2.73 2.83
C ALA A 465 -20.84 -3.90 2.90
N PRO A 466 -21.29 -5.15 2.68
CA PRO A 466 -20.44 -6.33 2.77
C PRO A 466 -19.25 -6.26 1.80
N GLU A 467 -19.40 -5.57 0.68
CA GLU A 467 -18.35 -5.32 -0.29
C GLU A 467 -17.22 -4.45 0.31
N LEU A 468 -17.61 -3.42 1.08
CA LEU A 468 -16.64 -2.55 1.77
C LEU A 468 -15.99 -3.25 2.97
N TYR A 469 -16.68 -4.19 3.60
CA TYR A 469 -16.11 -4.98 4.67
C TYR A 469 -14.92 -5.81 4.17
N SER A 470 -15.03 -6.43 3.00
CA SER A 470 -13.92 -7.16 2.39
C SER A 470 -12.72 -6.25 2.02
N LEU A 471 -12.98 -4.94 1.79
CA LEU A 471 -11.96 -3.93 1.50
C LEU A 471 -11.25 -3.38 2.74
N VAL A 472 -11.87 -3.51 3.93
CA VAL A 472 -11.32 -2.98 5.19
C VAL A 472 -10.90 -4.06 6.18
N SER A 473 -11.09 -5.32 5.84
CA SER A 473 -10.66 -6.46 6.64
C SER A 473 -9.89 -7.46 5.79
N VAL A 474 -8.77 -7.95 6.31
CA VAL A 474 -8.00 -9.05 5.71
C VAL A 474 -8.60 -10.41 6.10
N SER A 475 -9.87 -10.42 6.59
CA SER A 475 -10.55 -11.66 6.94
C SER A 475 -10.93 -12.42 5.67
N VAL A 476 -10.31 -13.57 5.45
CA VAL A 476 -10.60 -14.48 4.35
C VAL A 476 -11.32 -15.72 4.90
N PRO A 477 -12.18 -16.39 4.09
CA PRO A 477 -12.72 -17.71 4.44
C PRO A 477 -11.58 -18.71 4.68
N SER A 478 -11.76 -19.59 5.63
CA SER A 478 -10.75 -20.63 5.90
C SER A 478 -10.57 -21.56 4.67
N PRO A 479 -9.41 -22.22 4.53
CA PRO A 479 -9.19 -23.19 3.45
C PRO A 479 -10.26 -24.27 3.35
N SER A 480 -10.78 -24.74 4.48
CA SER A 480 -11.87 -25.72 4.53
C SER A 480 -13.21 -25.15 4.08
N GLU A 481 -13.50 -23.88 4.38
CA GLU A 481 -14.70 -23.22 3.85
C GLU A 481 -14.60 -23.05 2.34
N ILE A 482 -13.46 -22.59 1.81
CA ILE A 482 -13.24 -22.45 0.35
C ILE A 482 -13.41 -23.84 -0.31
N GLN A 483 -12.76 -24.86 0.22
CA GLN A 483 -12.87 -26.22 -0.30
C GLN A 483 -14.32 -26.71 -0.36
N SER A 484 -15.12 -26.42 0.66
CA SER A 484 -16.54 -26.82 0.71
C SER A 484 -17.42 -26.15 -0.35
N LEU A 485 -16.93 -25.07 -0.95
CA LEU A 485 -17.61 -24.35 -2.02
C LEU A 485 -17.28 -24.89 -3.43
N VAL A 486 -16.25 -25.72 -3.58
CA VAL A 486 -15.85 -26.28 -4.89
C VAL A 486 -16.84 -27.35 -5.31
N ALA A 487 -17.34 -27.27 -6.54
CA ALA A 487 -18.25 -28.28 -7.09
C ALA A 487 -17.47 -29.56 -7.47
N PRO A 488 -18.11 -30.74 -7.46
CA PRO A 488 -17.43 -32.03 -7.78
C PRO A 488 -16.82 -32.08 -9.19
N ASP A 489 -17.36 -31.31 -10.14
CA ASP A 489 -16.87 -31.21 -11.52
C ASP A 489 -15.97 -30.01 -11.76
N GLU A 490 -15.54 -29.34 -10.70
CA GLU A 490 -14.72 -28.12 -10.71
C GLU A 490 -13.37 -28.36 -10.03
N THR A 491 -12.32 -27.71 -10.56
CA THR A 491 -11.01 -27.59 -9.92
C THR A 491 -10.57 -26.16 -9.92
N ILE A 492 -10.20 -25.63 -8.76
CA ILE A 492 -9.54 -24.32 -8.65
C ILE A 492 -8.04 -24.53 -8.77
N ILE A 493 -7.40 -23.72 -9.61
CA ILE A 493 -5.96 -23.66 -9.79
C ILE A 493 -5.51 -22.25 -9.42
N GLU A 494 -4.99 -22.11 -8.21
CA GLU A 494 -4.57 -20.84 -7.69
C GLU A 494 -3.04 -20.71 -7.70
N TYR A 495 -2.56 -19.65 -8.32
CA TYR A 495 -1.15 -19.31 -8.37
C TYR A 495 -0.80 -18.25 -7.34
N TYR A 496 0.40 -18.36 -6.77
CA TYR A 496 1.05 -17.33 -5.98
C TYR A 496 2.48 -17.13 -6.50
N TYR A 497 2.77 -15.92 -6.98
CA TYR A 497 4.04 -15.55 -7.60
C TYR A 497 4.69 -14.39 -6.86
N PHE A 498 5.94 -14.55 -6.44
CA PHE A 498 6.73 -13.49 -5.80
C PHE A 498 8.22 -13.66 -6.13
N GLY A 499 8.82 -12.65 -6.76
CA GLY A 499 10.21 -12.73 -7.20
C GLY A 499 10.45 -13.83 -8.22
N GLU A 500 11.19 -14.87 -7.85
CA GLU A 500 11.45 -16.07 -8.67
C GLU A 500 10.67 -17.30 -8.16
N ASP A 501 9.89 -17.15 -7.11
CA ASP A 501 9.09 -18.23 -6.56
C ASP A 501 7.68 -18.22 -7.15
N LEU A 502 7.27 -19.36 -7.63
CA LEU A 502 5.93 -19.61 -8.13
C LEU A 502 5.38 -20.87 -7.44
N TYR A 503 4.30 -20.69 -6.72
CA TYR A 503 3.53 -21.77 -6.09
C TYR A 503 2.20 -21.94 -6.80
N VAL A 504 1.71 -23.15 -6.88
CA VAL A 504 0.36 -23.47 -7.36
C VAL A 504 -0.35 -24.30 -6.31
N PHE A 505 -1.58 -23.91 -5.99
CA PHE A 505 -2.51 -24.63 -5.12
C PHE A 505 -3.64 -25.19 -6.00
N ILE A 506 -3.94 -26.45 -5.85
CA ILE A 506 -4.98 -27.17 -6.57
C ILE A 506 -6.03 -27.57 -5.54
N ILE A 507 -7.20 -26.94 -5.63
CA ILE A 507 -8.29 -27.12 -4.69
C ILE A 507 -9.43 -27.87 -5.40
N THR A 508 -9.83 -28.99 -4.83
CA THR A 508 -10.94 -29.81 -5.25
C THR A 508 -11.88 -30.07 -4.08
N ASP A 509 -13.04 -30.64 -4.30
CA ASP A 509 -13.94 -31.11 -3.23
C ASP A 509 -13.26 -32.09 -2.26
N ASN A 510 -12.22 -32.81 -2.71
CA ASN A 510 -11.50 -33.83 -1.96
C ASN A 510 -10.27 -33.31 -1.18
N GLY A 511 -9.84 -32.05 -1.37
CA GLY A 511 -8.71 -31.49 -0.64
C GLY A 511 -7.91 -30.45 -1.39
N ILE A 512 -6.86 -29.97 -0.72
CA ILE A 512 -5.90 -28.98 -1.24
C ILE A 512 -4.56 -29.67 -1.44
N LYS A 513 -4.06 -29.63 -2.68
CA LYS A 513 -2.69 -30.02 -3.04
C LYS A 513 -1.92 -28.79 -3.47
N ALA A 514 -0.60 -28.82 -3.36
CA ALA A 514 0.24 -27.71 -3.80
C ALA A 514 1.55 -28.20 -4.41
N GLN A 515 2.11 -27.37 -5.29
CA GLN A 515 3.39 -27.64 -5.92
C GLN A 515 4.15 -26.31 -6.12
N ARG A 516 5.48 -26.35 -5.93
CA ARG A 516 6.37 -25.25 -6.30
C ARG A 516 6.76 -25.42 -7.75
N LEU A 517 6.58 -24.37 -8.54
CA LEU A 517 6.95 -24.28 -9.95
C LEU A 517 8.16 -23.31 -10.08
N GLY A 518 8.89 -23.37 -11.18
CA GLY A 518 9.94 -22.38 -11.45
C GLY A 518 9.36 -21.05 -11.92
N GLY A 519 9.68 -19.96 -11.23
CA GLY A 519 9.22 -18.60 -11.55
C GLY A 519 10.23 -17.74 -12.33
N THR A 520 11.46 -18.21 -12.49
CA THR A 520 12.53 -17.47 -13.18
C THR A 520 12.11 -17.05 -14.58
N ASN A 521 12.22 -15.75 -14.89
CA ASN A 521 11.84 -15.13 -16.17
C ASN A 521 10.34 -15.30 -16.56
N LEU A 522 9.47 -15.59 -15.62
CA LEU A 522 8.03 -15.78 -15.91
C LEU A 522 7.40 -14.52 -16.54
N VAL A 523 7.77 -13.34 -16.06
CA VAL A 523 7.27 -12.05 -16.58
C VAL A 523 7.60 -11.93 -18.05
N GLY A 524 8.87 -12.11 -18.45
CA GLY A 524 9.30 -12.00 -19.85
C GLY A 524 8.60 -13.03 -20.75
N GLU A 525 8.44 -14.26 -20.29
CA GLU A 525 7.76 -15.30 -21.09
C GLU A 525 6.26 -15.00 -21.32
N VAL A 526 5.58 -14.44 -20.32
CA VAL A 526 4.17 -14.04 -20.48
C VAL A 526 4.05 -12.83 -21.39
N GLU A 527 4.93 -11.83 -21.27
CA GLU A 527 4.97 -10.66 -22.16
C GLU A 527 5.26 -11.05 -23.61
N ASP A 528 6.22 -11.93 -23.84
CA ASP A 528 6.56 -12.43 -25.17
C ASP A 528 5.39 -13.18 -25.81
N LEU A 529 4.71 -14.06 -25.04
CA LEU A 529 3.52 -14.74 -25.54
C LEU A 529 2.39 -13.74 -25.86
N ARG A 530 2.13 -12.79 -24.99
CA ARG A 530 1.12 -11.74 -25.26
C ARG A 530 1.40 -11.01 -26.54
N LYS A 531 2.61 -10.49 -26.70
CA LYS A 531 3.03 -9.79 -27.93
C LYS A 531 2.83 -10.63 -29.18
N ALA A 532 3.16 -11.93 -29.08
CA ALA A 532 2.93 -12.86 -30.20
C ALA A 532 1.44 -13.11 -30.47
N LEU A 533 0.61 -13.18 -29.44
CA LEU A 533 -0.84 -13.34 -29.56
C LEU A 533 -1.53 -12.09 -30.13
N GLU A 534 -1.07 -10.91 -29.76
CA GLU A 534 -1.58 -9.62 -30.26
C GLU A 534 -1.17 -9.32 -31.71
N THR A 535 -0.28 -10.12 -32.29
CA THR A 535 0.20 -10.00 -33.68
C THR A 535 -0.39 -11.12 -34.54
N PRO A 536 -1.45 -10.88 -35.35
CA PRO A 536 -2.16 -11.95 -36.10
C PRO A 536 -1.31 -12.77 -37.05
N ASP A 537 -0.20 -12.19 -37.54
CA ASP A 537 0.73 -12.86 -38.47
C ASP A 537 1.88 -13.60 -37.75
N SER A 538 1.96 -13.48 -36.44
CA SER A 538 3.01 -14.17 -35.65
C SER A 538 2.82 -15.68 -35.70
N ARG A 539 3.91 -16.40 -35.80
CA ARG A 539 3.94 -17.87 -35.72
C ARG A 539 4.58 -18.38 -34.43
N SER A 540 5.28 -17.50 -33.68
CA SER A 540 5.99 -17.84 -32.46
C SER A 540 5.08 -18.16 -31.26
N TYR A 541 3.80 -17.75 -31.34
CA TYR A 541 2.85 -17.94 -30.23
C TYR A 541 2.70 -19.43 -29.83
N SER A 542 2.79 -20.36 -30.80
CA SER A 542 2.61 -21.78 -30.51
C SER A 542 3.76 -22.34 -29.63
N GLU A 543 5.01 -21.94 -29.90
CA GLU A 543 6.16 -22.34 -29.11
C GLU A 543 6.13 -21.70 -27.73
N LEU A 544 5.86 -20.39 -27.65
CA LEU A 544 5.79 -19.64 -26.40
C LEU A 544 4.66 -20.15 -25.50
N SER A 545 3.51 -20.43 -26.10
CA SER A 545 2.37 -21.03 -25.41
C SER A 545 2.70 -22.44 -24.88
N GLY A 546 3.44 -23.24 -25.65
CA GLY A 546 3.90 -24.57 -25.22
C GLY A 546 4.83 -24.51 -24.01
N LYS A 547 5.77 -23.56 -24.00
CA LYS A 547 6.67 -23.35 -22.84
C LYS A 547 5.90 -23.03 -21.57
N LEU A 548 4.92 -22.13 -21.65
CA LEU A 548 4.09 -21.77 -20.50
C LEU A 548 3.14 -22.90 -20.10
N TYR A 549 2.61 -23.69 -21.06
CA TYR A 549 1.83 -24.90 -20.74
C TYR A 549 2.68 -25.89 -19.92
N ASP A 550 3.91 -26.18 -20.37
CA ASP A 550 4.85 -27.10 -19.72
C ASP A 550 5.23 -26.63 -18.31
N ARG A 551 5.28 -25.32 -18.09
CA ARG A 551 5.58 -24.71 -16.78
C ARG A 551 4.40 -24.70 -15.83
N LEU A 552 3.23 -24.25 -16.31
CA LEU A 552 2.09 -23.92 -15.45
C LEU A 552 1.09 -25.07 -15.31
N ILE A 553 0.85 -25.85 -16.37
CA ILE A 553 -0.22 -26.84 -16.44
C ILE A 553 0.31 -28.26 -16.36
N ARG A 554 1.33 -28.61 -17.16
CA ARG A 554 1.85 -29.98 -17.23
C ARG A 554 2.23 -30.58 -15.86
N PRO A 555 2.87 -29.84 -14.92
CA PRO A 555 3.22 -30.41 -13.62
C PRO A 555 2.03 -30.86 -12.79
N ILE A 556 0.87 -30.23 -12.98
CA ILE A 556 -0.36 -30.44 -12.20
C ILE A 556 -1.44 -31.21 -12.99
N GLU A 557 -1.24 -31.46 -14.28
CA GLU A 557 -2.25 -32.08 -15.16
C GLU A 557 -2.74 -33.42 -14.63
N HIS A 558 -1.87 -34.21 -14.00
CA HIS A 558 -2.18 -35.50 -13.41
C HIS A 558 -3.09 -35.43 -12.15
N ILE A 559 -3.33 -34.23 -11.62
CA ILE A 559 -4.20 -33.97 -10.47
C ILE A 559 -5.56 -33.45 -10.93
N VAL A 560 -5.63 -32.83 -12.12
CA VAL A 560 -6.83 -32.21 -12.66
C VAL A 560 -7.67 -33.29 -13.40
N HIS A 561 -8.82 -33.63 -12.82
CA HIS A 561 -9.70 -34.64 -13.37
C HIS A 561 -11.08 -34.09 -13.77
N THR A 562 -11.33 -32.82 -13.53
CA THR A 562 -12.62 -32.17 -13.81
C THR A 562 -12.63 -31.48 -15.17
N LYS A 563 -13.80 -31.15 -15.69
CA LYS A 563 -13.96 -30.40 -16.96
C LYS A 563 -13.86 -28.88 -16.74
N ASN A 564 -14.29 -28.41 -15.58
CA ASN A 564 -14.36 -27.00 -15.25
C ASN A 564 -13.10 -26.57 -14.48
N LEU A 565 -12.36 -25.61 -15.01
CA LEU A 565 -11.19 -25.04 -14.38
C LEU A 565 -11.45 -23.60 -13.97
N VAL A 566 -11.27 -23.31 -12.69
CA VAL A 566 -11.28 -21.95 -12.17
C VAL A 566 -9.84 -21.53 -11.92
N ILE A 567 -9.33 -20.63 -12.73
CA ILE A 567 -7.98 -20.10 -12.59
C ILE A 567 -8.01 -18.88 -11.66
N VAL A 568 -7.18 -18.90 -10.64
CA VAL A 568 -6.91 -17.76 -9.77
C VAL A 568 -5.46 -17.31 -10.02
N PRO A 569 -5.24 -16.37 -10.93
CA PRO A 569 -3.90 -15.92 -11.30
C PRO A 569 -3.31 -15.02 -10.21
N HIS A 570 -2.01 -14.73 -10.32
CA HIS A 570 -1.32 -13.76 -9.49
C HIS A 570 -0.27 -12.97 -10.30
N GLY A 571 -0.20 -11.68 -10.07
CA GLY A 571 0.76 -10.80 -10.73
C GLY A 571 0.63 -10.88 -12.27
N ILE A 572 1.72 -11.13 -12.96
CA ILE A 572 1.77 -11.19 -14.44
C ILE A 572 0.81 -12.22 -15.03
N LEU A 573 0.44 -13.26 -14.31
CA LEU A 573 -0.45 -14.31 -14.81
C LEU A 573 -1.88 -13.84 -15.06
N HIS A 574 -2.29 -12.68 -14.55
CA HIS A 574 -3.57 -12.05 -14.89
C HIS A 574 -3.66 -11.67 -16.38
N TYR A 575 -2.53 -11.44 -17.04
CA TYR A 575 -2.47 -11.11 -18.46
C TYR A 575 -2.39 -12.34 -19.37
N LEU A 576 -2.31 -13.55 -18.79
CA LEU A 576 -2.15 -14.76 -19.54
C LEU A 576 -3.52 -15.35 -19.95
N PRO A 577 -3.81 -15.50 -21.25
CA PRO A 577 -5.00 -16.21 -21.70
C PRO A 577 -4.79 -17.73 -21.55
N PHE A 578 -5.09 -18.30 -20.39
CA PHE A 578 -4.88 -19.72 -20.13
C PHE A 578 -5.58 -20.60 -21.16
N SER A 579 -6.73 -20.17 -21.70
CA SER A 579 -7.45 -20.86 -22.79
C SER A 579 -6.59 -21.13 -24.04
N ALA A 580 -5.59 -20.27 -24.30
CA ALA A 580 -4.67 -20.35 -25.44
C ALA A 580 -3.38 -21.12 -25.14
N LEU A 581 -3.21 -21.70 -23.96
CA LEU A 581 -2.05 -22.56 -23.66
C LEU A 581 -2.14 -23.86 -24.47
N TYR A 582 -1.02 -24.22 -25.13
CA TYR A 582 -0.97 -25.28 -26.13
C TYR A 582 -0.01 -26.42 -25.68
N ASN A 583 -0.49 -27.64 -25.62
CA ASN A 583 0.33 -28.78 -25.14
C ASN A 583 1.13 -29.49 -26.25
N GLY A 584 1.20 -28.92 -27.46
CA GLY A 584 1.79 -29.53 -28.64
C GLY A 584 0.80 -30.25 -29.52
N LYS A 585 -0.43 -30.48 -29.06
CA LYS A 585 -1.50 -31.21 -29.78
C LYS A 585 -2.81 -30.41 -29.82
N GLU A 586 -3.21 -29.86 -28.71
CA GLU A 586 -4.48 -29.13 -28.54
C GLU A 586 -4.30 -27.98 -27.54
N TYR A 587 -5.20 -26.99 -27.60
CA TYR A 587 -5.23 -25.88 -26.66
C TYR A 587 -5.98 -26.29 -25.37
N LEU A 588 -5.74 -25.58 -24.27
CA LEU A 588 -6.41 -25.85 -23.00
C LEU A 588 -7.95 -25.75 -23.14
N ILE A 589 -8.45 -24.80 -23.95
CA ILE A 589 -9.88 -24.63 -24.23
C ILE A 589 -10.52 -25.84 -24.94
N ASP A 590 -9.74 -26.62 -25.66
CA ASP A 590 -10.29 -27.81 -26.34
C ASP A 590 -10.73 -28.87 -25.32
N ARG A 591 -10.05 -28.92 -24.17
CA ARG A 591 -10.30 -29.92 -23.10
C ARG A 591 -11.17 -29.39 -21.99
N TYR A 592 -10.95 -28.15 -21.59
CA TYR A 592 -11.48 -27.55 -20.36
C TYR A 592 -12.34 -26.33 -20.63
N CYS A 593 -13.32 -26.13 -19.75
CA CYS A 593 -14.03 -24.87 -19.59
C CYS A 593 -13.28 -24.02 -18.60
N VAL A 594 -12.69 -22.92 -19.06
CA VAL A 594 -11.81 -22.06 -18.25
C VAL A 594 -12.53 -20.81 -17.82
N SER A 595 -12.53 -20.56 -16.52
CA SER A 595 -13.04 -19.35 -15.90
C SER A 595 -12.02 -18.79 -14.91
N TYR A 596 -12.25 -17.58 -14.41
CA TYR A 596 -11.29 -16.87 -13.56
C TYR A 596 -11.96 -16.35 -12.29
N LEU A 597 -11.16 -16.25 -11.22
CA LEU A 597 -11.49 -15.51 -10.02
C LEU A 597 -10.32 -14.62 -9.62
N PRO A 598 -10.56 -13.45 -9.04
CA PRO A 598 -9.47 -12.60 -8.52
C PRO A 598 -8.82 -13.20 -7.26
N SER A 599 -9.55 -13.96 -6.47
CA SER A 599 -9.08 -14.77 -5.34
C SER A 599 -10.12 -15.86 -5.06
N SER A 600 -9.70 -16.98 -4.49
CA SER A 600 -10.62 -18.06 -4.12
C SER A 600 -11.64 -17.63 -3.06
N SER A 601 -11.26 -16.69 -2.21
CA SER A 601 -12.14 -16.13 -1.17
C SER A 601 -13.39 -15.45 -1.72
N VAL A 602 -13.35 -14.94 -2.94
CA VAL A 602 -14.49 -14.27 -3.60
C VAL A 602 -15.64 -15.23 -3.87
N MET A 603 -15.38 -16.55 -4.00
CA MET A 603 -16.42 -17.55 -4.24
C MET A 603 -17.56 -17.52 -3.22
N LYS A 604 -17.22 -17.32 -1.92
CA LYS A 604 -18.23 -17.25 -0.85
C LYS A 604 -19.24 -16.15 -1.14
N PHE A 605 -18.75 -14.94 -1.43
CA PHE A 605 -19.61 -13.80 -1.70
C PHE A 605 -20.45 -13.98 -2.97
N LEU A 606 -19.87 -14.55 -4.02
CA LEU A 606 -20.61 -14.80 -5.27
C LEU A 606 -21.71 -15.89 -5.12
N LYS A 607 -21.48 -16.91 -4.29
CA LYS A 607 -22.48 -17.94 -4.03
C LYS A 607 -23.64 -17.44 -3.16
N GLU A 608 -23.36 -16.57 -2.20
CA GLU A 608 -24.36 -15.98 -1.30
C GLU A 608 -25.17 -14.88 -2.00
N ARG A 609 -24.62 -14.25 -3.03
CA ARG A 609 -25.28 -13.15 -3.74
C ARG A 609 -26.45 -13.66 -4.59
N LYS A 610 -27.64 -13.08 -4.37
CA LYS A 610 -28.83 -13.33 -5.16
C LYS A 610 -29.13 -12.12 -6.03
N ILE A 611 -29.24 -12.31 -7.32
CA ILE A 611 -29.71 -11.30 -8.27
C ILE A 611 -31.23 -11.26 -8.25
N HIS A 612 -31.81 -10.09 -8.15
CA HIS A 612 -33.25 -9.88 -8.10
C HIS A 612 -33.80 -9.32 -9.43
N GLY A 613 -32.89 -8.97 -10.36
CA GLY A 613 -33.25 -8.48 -11.69
C GLY A 613 -33.92 -9.56 -12.56
N GLY A 614 -34.89 -9.15 -13.41
CA GLY A 614 -35.45 -10.04 -14.42
C GLY A 614 -34.49 -10.18 -15.64
N GLU A 615 -34.85 -11.00 -16.63
CA GLU A 615 -34.11 -11.19 -17.88
C GLU A 615 -34.12 -9.93 -18.77
N GLN A 616 -33.61 -8.80 -18.22
CA GLN A 616 -33.53 -7.53 -18.94
C GLN A 616 -32.09 -7.21 -19.28
N MET A 617 -31.86 -6.75 -20.50
CA MET A 617 -30.53 -6.41 -21.00
C MET A 617 -30.38 -4.91 -21.27
N LEU A 618 -29.27 -4.36 -20.82
CA LEU A 618 -28.82 -3.00 -21.09
C LEU A 618 -27.61 -3.05 -22.04
N VAL A 619 -27.66 -2.33 -23.14
CA VAL A 619 -26.59 -2.34 -24.15
C VAL A 619 -26.15 -0.90 -24.43
N PHE A 620 -24.87 -0.65 -24.33
CA PHE A 620 -24.21 0.57 -24.78
C PHE A 620 -23.34 0.25 -25.99
N GLY A 621 -23.58 0.94 -27.12
CA GLY A 621 -22.85 0.70 -28.36
C GLY A 621 -22.31 1.99 -28.97
N ASN A 622 -21.00 2.00 -29.28
CA ASN A 622 -20.35 3.08 -30.00
C ASN A 622 -20.67 4.49 -29.45
N PRO A 623 -20.34 4.79 -28.18
CA PRO A 623 -20.55 6.12 -27.59
C PRO A 623 -19.90 7.23 -28.42
N ASP A 624 -20.56 8.38 -28.51
CA ASP A 624 -19.99 9.55 -29.15
C ASP A 624 -18.98 10.23 -28.24
N LEU A 625 -17.71 10.15 -28.59
CA LEU A 625 -16.60 10.75 -27.83
C LEU A 625 -16.22 12.14 -28.35
N GLY A 626 -17.01 12.72 -29.28
CA GLY A 626 -16.80 14.05 -29.85
C GLY A 626 -15.73 14.11 -30.94
N ASP A 627 -15.14 12.98 -31.35
CA ASP A 627 -14.17 12.89 -32.45
C ASP A 627 -14.45 11.64 -33.29
N PRO A 628 -14.74 11.79 -34.59
CA PRO A 628 -15.05 10.68 -35.50
C PRO A 628 -13.95 9.61 -35.61
N ARG A 629 -12.72 9.89 -35.19
CA ARG A 629 -11.61 8.91 -35.21
C ARG A 629 -11.82 7.80 -34.19
N TYR A 630 -12.64 8.04 -33.18
CA TYR A 630 -13.00 7.06 -32.15
C TYR A 630 -14.30 6.31 -32.47
N ASP A 631 -14.83 6.45 -33.65
CA ASP A 631 -16.09 5.83 -34.07
C ASP A 631 -15.94 4.31 -34.28
N LEU A 632 -16.74 3.51 -33.58
CA LEU A 632 -16.71 2.04 -33.56
C LEU A 632 -17.93 1.46 -34.29
N ILE A 633 -17.91 1.49 -35.64
CA ILE A 633 -19.05 1.07 -36.46
C ILE A 633 -19.49 -0.37 -36.18
N TYR A 634 -18.58 -1.29 -35.89
CA TYR A 634 -18.91 -2.68 -35.61
C TYR A 634 -19.46 -2.85 -34.18
N ALA A 635 -19.07 -2.03 -33.23
CA ALA A 635 -19.65 -2.00 -31.89
C ALA A 635 -21.12 -1.58 -31.88
N GLU A 636 -21.50 -0.68 -32.80
CA GLU A 636 -22.91 -0.34 -33.04
C GLU A 636 -23.69 -1.53 -33.61
N LYS A 637 -23.12 -2.22 -34.61
CA LYS A 637 -23.71 -3.44 -35.17
C LYS A 637 -23.81 -4.57 -34.15
N GLU A 638 -22.82 -4.73 -33.34
CA GLU A 638 -22.79 -5.70 -32.24
C GLU A 638 -23.94 -5.42 -31.27
N ALA A 639 -24.06 -4.19 -30.78
CA ALA A 639 -25.14 -3.77 -29.89
C ALA A 639 -26.54 -4.07 -30.47
N LEU A 640 -26.75 -3.75 -31.74
CA LEU A 640 -28.02 -4.01 -32.43
C LEU A 640 -28.26 -5.51 -32.66
N THR A 641 -27.24 -6.31 -32.87
CA THR A 641 -27.37 -7.77 -33.02
C THR A 641 -27.75 -8.41 -31.70
N ILE A 642 -27.10 -8.05 -30.61
CA ILE A 642 -27.37 -8.54 -29.27
C ILE A 642 -28.80 -8.17 -28.81
N SER A 643 -29.26 -6.96 -29.12
CA SER A 643 -30.61 -6.51 -28.78
C SER A 643 -31.72 -7.36 -29.46
N LYS A 644 -31.44 -7.96 -30.59
CA LYS A 644 -32.39 -8.89 -31.27
C LYS A 644 -32.46 -10.26 -30.61
N ILE A 645 -31.38 -10.68 -29.95
CA ILE A 645 -31.33 -11.94 -29.20
C ILE A 645 -32.10 -11.80 -27.89
N PHE A 646 -32.09 -10.61 -27.26
CA PHE A 646 -32.79 -10.30 -26.03
C PHE A 646 -33.98 -9.37 -26.27
N PRO A 647 -35.23 -9.90 -26.35
CA PRO A 647 -36.39 -9.08 -26.68
C PRO A 647 -36.70 -7.96 -25.67
N LYS A 648 -36.24 -8.09 -24.42
CA LYS A 648 -36.37 -7.08 -23.38
C LYS A 648 -35.06 -6.29 -23.20
N SER A 649 -34.50 -5.79 -24.29
CA SER A 649 -33.27 -4.97 -24.21
C SER A 649 -33.56 -3.49 -24.31
N LYS A 650 -32.78 -2.70 -23.57
CA LYS A 650 -32.66 -1.24 -23.70
C LYS A 650 -31.30 -0.91 -24.31
N VAL A 651 -31.32 -0.21 -25.42
CA VAL A 651 -30.11 0.09 -26.20
C VAL A 651 -29.86 1.58 -26.21
N PHE A 652 -28.63 1.98 -25.88
CA PHE A 652 -28.12 3.34 -26.01
C PHE A 652 -26.98 3.36 -27.05
N LEU A 653 -27.09 4.22 -28.04
CA LEU A 653 -26.11 4.35 -29.12
C LEU A 653 -25.65 5.79 -29.26
N LYS A 654 -24.42 5.96 -29.71
CA LYS A 654 -23.85 7.29 -30.02
C LYS A 654 -24.04 8.29 -28.87
N SER A 655 -24.68 9.43 -29.16
CA SER A 655 -24.91 10.50 -28.17
C SER A 655 -25.84 10.13 -27.03
N GLU A 656 -26.59 9.03 -27.12
CA GLU A 656 -27.42 8.52 -26.01
C GLU A 656 -26.61 7.63 -25.06
N ALA A 657 -25.49 7.09 -25.52
CA ALA A 657 -24.65 6.17 -24.74
C ALA A 657 -23.74 6.93 -23.76
N THR A 658 -24.34 7.72 -22.85
CA THR A 658 -23.62 8.58 -21.89
C THR A 658 -23.37 7.87 -20.57
N GLU A 659 -22.40 8.39 -19.81
CA GLU A 659 -22.11 7.93 -18.46
C GLU A 659 -23.28 8.18 -17.50
N THR A 660 -23.96 9.31 -17.63
CA THR A 660 -25.18 9.63 -16.87
C THR A 660 -26.29 8.63 -17.17
N ALA A 661 -26.47 8.23 -18.45
CA ALA A 661 -27.44 7.21 -18.80
C ALA A 661 -27.16 5.88 -18.07
N PHE A 662 -25.90 5.46 -17.97
CA PHE A 662 -25.52 4.25 -17.22
C PHE A 662 -25.78 4.42 -15.72
N LYS A 663 -25.32 5.50 -15.10
CA LYS A 663 -25.52 5.76 -13.67
C LYS A 663 -26.99 5.78 -13.25
N ASN A 664 -27.86 6.27 -14.12
CA ASN A 664 -29.30 6.35 -13.83
C ASN A 664 -30.05 5.03 -13.97
N VAL A 665 -29.63 4.12 -14.85
CA VAL A 665 -30.40 2.92 -15.16
C VAL A 665 -29.69 1.60 -14.89
N GLY A 666 -28.34 1.59 -14.79
CA GLY A 666 -27.54 0.38 -14.73
C GLY A 666 -27.93 -0.60 -13.59
N GLY A 667 -28.37 -0.10 -12.46
CA GLY A 667 -28.79 -0.92 -11.30
C GLY A 667 -30.06 -1.74 -11.50
N GLY A 668 -30.81 -1.56 -12.61
CA GLY A 668 -32.06 -2.25 -12.88
C GLY A 668 -31.99 -3.41 -13.88
N PHE A 669 -30.78 -3.76 -14.37
CA PHE A 669 -30.60 -4.74 -15.43
C PHE A 669 -29.72 -5.92 -15.00
N SER A 670 -30.18 -7.14 -15.30
CA SER A 670 -29.38 -8.35 -15.01
C SER A 670 -28.24 -8.58 -15.99
N TYR A 671 -28.36 -8.11 -17.21
CA TYR A 671 -27.32 -8.22 -18.23
C TYR A 671 -26.95 -6.84 -18.72
N ILE A 672 -25.66 -6.52 -18.71
CA ILE A 672 -25.14 -5.24 -19.17
C ILE A 672 -24.03 -5.50 -20.20
N HIS A 673 -24.10 -4.87 -21.35
CA HIS A 673 -23.12 -5.01 -22.38
C HIS A 673 -22.60 -3.63 -22.83
N PHE A 674 -21.29 -3.48 -22.77
CA PHE A 674 -20.59 -2.29 -23.25
C PHE A 674 -19.76 -2.66 -24.49
N ALA A 675 -20.12 -2.08 -25.65
CA ALA A 675 -19.33 -2.09 -26.85
C ALA A 675 -18.78 -0.67 -27.08
N CYS A 676 -17.63 -0.37 -26.46
CA CYS A 676 -17.05 0.98 -26.38
C CYS A 676 -15.51 0.92 -26.28
N HIS A 677 -14.86 2.07 -26.15
CA HIS A 677 -13.45 2.12 -25.79
C HIS A 677 -13.25 1.91 -24.30
N GLY A 678 -12.13 1.27 -23.93
CA GLY A 678 -11.69 1.14 -22.56
C GLY A 678 -10.23 1.55 -22.39
N MET A 679 -9.86 1.95 -21.21
CA MET A 679 -8.49 2.29 -20.83
C MET A 679 -8.09 1.52 -19.57
N PHE A 680 -6.92 0.94 -19.61
CA PHE A 680 -6.28 0.35 -18.42
C PHE A 680 -5.04 1.16 -18.05
N ASP A 681 -4.98 1.65 -16.80
CA ASP A 681 -3.85 2.38 -16.23
C ASP A 681 -3.18 1.54 -15.12
N ALA A 682 -2.09 0.87 -15.47
CA ALA A 682 -1.31 0.06 -14.51
C ALA A 682 -0.62 0.90 -13.43
N GLY A 683 -0.38 2.20 -13.68
CA GLY A 683 0.22 3.13 -12.72
C GLY A 683 -0.77 3.63 -11.67
N SER A 684 -2.06 3.70 -12.05
CA SER A 684 -3.16 4.15 -11.22
C SER A 684 -4.41 3.33 -11.54
N PRO A 685 -4.52 2.08 -11.10
CA PRO A 685 -5.58 1.14 -11.50
C PRO A 685 -7.01 1.65 -11.29
N LEU A 686 -7.21 2.55 -10.33
CA LEU A 686 -8.50 3.19 -10.08
C LEU A 686 -8.93 4.20 -11.14
N ASN A 687 -7.99 4.69 -11.94
CA ASN A 687 -8.27 5.53 -13.11
C ASN A 687 -8.56 4.71 -14.36
N SER A 688 -8.34 3.39 -14.33
CA SER A 688 -8.81 2.51 -15.39
C SER A 688 -10.32 2.65 -15.55
N GLY A 689 -10.82 2.61 -16.77
CA GLY A 689 -12.24 2.86 -17.01
C GLY A 689 -12.67 2.54 -18.43
N ILE A 690 -13.94 2.76 -18.70
CA ILE A 690 -14.53 2.72 -20.03
C ILE A 690 -14.99 4.12 -20.44
N TYR A 691 -14.92 4.40 -21.76
CA TYR A 691 -15.34 5.67 -22.29
C TYR A 691 -16.76 5.60 -22.81
N LEU A 692 -17.62 6.42 -22.22
CA LEU A 692 -18.98 6.68 -22.61
C LEU A 692 -19.11 8.13 -23.14
N GLY A 693 -20.24 8.51 -23.66
CA GLY A 693 -20.49 9.90 -24.03
C GLY A 693 -20.48 10.81 -22.80
N LYS A 694 -19.78 11.94 -22.89
CA LYS A 694 -19.84 12.98 -21.88
C LYS A 694 -21.12 13.78 -22.00
N ASP A 695 -21.60 14.35 -20.92
CA ASP A 695 -22.71 15.29 -20.89
C ASP A 695 -22.49 16.42 -19.87
N SER A 696 -23.53 17.11 -19.43
CA SER A 696 -23.40 18.19 -18.44
C SER A 696 -23.10 17.72 -17.02
N GLU A 697 -23.32 16.44 -16.70
CA GLU A 697 -23.21 15.88 -15.36
C GLU A 697 -21.92 15.07 -15.15
N ASN A 698 -21.45 14.41 -16.22
CA ASN A 698 -20.31 13.49 -16.15
C ASN A 698 -19.35 13.72 -17.34
N ASP A 699 -18.07 13.40 -17.13
CA ASP A 699 -17.01 13.62 -18.12
C ASP A 699 -16.93 12.52 -19.20
N GLY A 700 -17.69 11.45 -19.05
CA GLY A 700 -17.74 10.31 -19.96
C GLY A 700 -16.69 9.24 -19.69
N HIS A 701 -15.90 9.36 -18.64
CA HIS A 701 -14.91 8.38 -18.25
C HIS A 701 -15.35 7.62 -16.99
N LEU A 702 -16.12 6.54 -17.16
CA LEU A 702 -16.56 5.71 -16.06
C LEU A 702 -15.38 4.92 -15.50
N THR A 703 -14.80 5.39 -14.41
CA THR A 703 -13.61 4.84 -13.78
C THR A 703 -13.92 3.71 -12.80
N VAL A 704 -12.91 2.88 -12.50
CA VAL A 704 -12.98 1.89 -11.40
C VAL A 704 -13.32 2.57 -10.09
N GLY A 705 -12.75 3.76 -9.82
CA GLY A 705 -13.07 4.56 -8.64
C GLY A 705 -14.56 4.88 -8.51
N GLU A 706 -15.22 5.19 -9.61
CA GLU A 706 -16.66 5.47 -9.63
C GLU A 706 -17.51 4.20 -9.51
N LEU A 707 -17.03 3.08 -10.09
CA LEU A 707 -17.69 1.78 -9.95
C LEU A 707 -17.81 1.33 -8.49
N TYR A 708 -16.82 1.62 -7.64
CA TYR A 708 -16.90 1.32 -6.20
C TYR A 708 -18.04 2.08 -5.47
N SER A 709 -18.51 3.19 -6.05
CA SER A 709 -19.68 3.93 -5.54
C SER A 709 -20.98 3.62 -6.29
N THR A 710 -20.92 2.75 -7.32
CA THR A 710 -22.06 2.36 -8.15
C THR A 710 -22.69 1.08 -7.57
N ARG A 711 -24.00 0.95 -7.63
CA ARG A 711 -24.72 -0.26 -7.21
C ARG A 711 -25.38 -0.93 -8.40
N LEU A 712 -24.99 -2.15 -8.66
CA LEU A 712 -25.53 -3.01 -9.71
C LEU A 712 -26.22 -4.22 -9.08
N ASP A 713 -27.14 -4.83 -9.83
CA ASP A 713 -27.76 -6.12 -9.52
C ASP A 713 -27.70 -6.97 -10.80
N ALA A 714 -26.45 -7.18 -11.29
CA ALA A 714 -26.20 -7.75 -12.60
C ALA A 714 -25.69 -9.18 -12.52
N GLU A 715 -26.31 -10.07 -13.27
CA GLU A 715 -25.86 -11.46 -13.45
C GLU A 715 -24.61 -11.52 -14.32
N LEU A 716 -24.51 -10.59 -15.30
CA LEU A 716 -23.37 -10.53 -16.21
C LEU A 716 -23.13 -9.09 -16.71
N VAL A 717 -21.88 -8.66 -16.63
CA VAL A 717 -21.40 -7.48 -17.35
C VAL A 717 -20.42 -7.94 -18.43
N THR A 718 -20.64 -7.52 -19.68
CA THR A 718 -19.71 -7.79 -20.78
C THR A 718 -19.04 -6.49 -21.20
N LEU A 719 -17.72 -6.51 -21.18
CA LEU A 719 -16.85 -5.41 -21.62
C LEU A 719 -16.24 -5.78 -22.97
N SER A 720 -17.00 -5.54 -24.05
CA SER A 720 -16.51 -5.59 -25.43
C SER A 720 -15.79 -4.28 -25.72
N ALA A 721 -14.78 -3.97 -24.90
CA ALA A 721 -14.03 -2.73 -24.90
C ALA A 721 -12.55 -3.05 -25.08
N CYS A 722 -11.94 -2.48 -26.09
CA CYS A 722 -10.55 -2.71 -26.44
C CYS A 722 -9.73 -1.47 -26.17
N GLU A 723 -8.78 -1.56 -25.31
CA GLU A 723 -7.46 -0.92 -25.29
C GLU A 723 -6.85 -1.09 -23.92
N THR A 724 -6.01 -2.09 -23.83
CA THR A 724 -5.11 -2.18 -22.68
C THR A 724 -3.82 -1.48 -23.06
N GLY A 725 -3.66 -0.23 -22.62
CA GLY A 725 -2.36 0.42 -22.63
C GLY A 725 -1.37 -0.43 -21.86
N MET A 726 -0.27 -0.83 -22.48
CA MET A 726 0.82 -1.52 -21.78
C MET A 726 1.51 -0.52 -20.86
N GLY A 727 1.10 -0.47 -19.59
CA GLY A 727 1.84 0.18 -18.53
C GLY A 727 2.87 -0.77 -17.91
N THR A 728 3.89 -0.21 -17.28
CA THR A 728 4.91 -0.99 -16.55
C THR A 728 4.23 -1.79 -15.43
N ILE A 729 4.35 -3.11 -15.45
CA ILE A 729 3.79 -4.00 -14.43
C ILE A 729 4.51 -3.71 -13.12
N LYS A 730 3.82 -3.14 -12.15
CA LYS A 730 4.30 -3.06 -10.77
C LYS A 730 3.99 -4.39 -10.06
N GLN A 731 4.94 -4.88 -9.26
CA GLN A 731 4.74 -6.07 -8.45
C GLN A 731 3.58 -5.85 -7.46
N GLY A 732 2.49 -6.55 -7.69
CA GLY A 732 1.28 -6.50 -6.89
C GLY A 732 0.09 -7.00 -7.69
N ASP A 733 -0.98 -7.38 -7.05
CA ASP A 733 -2.23 -7.92 -7.63
C ASP A 733 -3.03 -6.87 -8.44
N ASP A 734 -2.34 -5.96 -9.12
CA ASP A 734 -2.84 -4.67 -9.58
C ASP A 734 -3.62 -4.70 -10.91
N VAL A 735 -3.64 -5.83 -11.60
CA VAL A 735 -4.34 -5.99 -12.90
C VAL A 735 -5.85 -6.00 -12.81
N VAL A 736 -6.34 -5.76 -11.67
CA VAL A 736 -7.71 -6.09 -11.32
C VAL A 736 -8.68 -4.91 -11.42
N GLY A 737 -8.27 -3.81 -12.04
CA GLY A 737 -9.05 -2.60 -12.08
C GLY A 737 -10.55 -2.81 -12.41
N LEU A 738 -10.89 -2.95 -13.69
CA LEU A 738 -12.30 -2.97 -14.14
C LEU A 738 -13.08 -4.20 -13.69
N THR A 739 -12.49 -5.40 -13.78
CA THR A 739 -13.15 -6.64 -13.40
C THR A 739 -13.54 -6.63 -11.92
N ARG A 740 -12.63 -6.24 -11.03
CA ARG A 740 -12.96 -6.06 -9.61
C ARG A 740 -13.96 -4.94 -9.39
N GLY A 741 -13.81 -3.81 -10.07
CA GLY A 741 -14.76 -2.70 -9.97
C GLY A 741 -16.21 -3.14 -10.20
N PHE A 742 -16.47 -3.88 -11.27
CA PHE A 742 -17.80 -4.40 -11.57
C PHE A 742 -18.27 -5.50 -10.61
N LEU A 743 -17.38 -6.40 -10.17
CA LEU A 743 -17.73 -7.40 -9.13
C LEU A 743 -18.16 -6.71 -7.82
N TYR A 744 -17.45 -5.67 -7.40
CA TYR A 744 -17.80 -4.90 -6.20
C TYR A 744 -19.05 -4.05 -6.40
N ALA A 745 -19.24 -3.49 -7.59
CA ALA A 745 -20.47 -2.77 -7.92
C ALA A 745 -21.73 -3.66 -7.84
N GLY A 746 -21.58 -4.98 -7.85
CA GLY A 746 -22.70 -5.91 -7.68
C GLY A 746 -22.93 -6.88 -8.85
N SER A 747 -21.98 -7.03 -9.77
CA SER A 747 -22.06 -8.05 -10.82
C SER A 747 -21.63 -9.43 -10.31
N ASN A 748 -22.32 -10.50 -10.71
CA ASN A 748 -21.91 -11.88 -10.45
C ASN A 748 -20.79 -12.36 -11.36
N SER A 749 -20.78 -11.87 -12.61
CA SER A 749 -19.81 -12.29 -13.62
C SER A 749 -19.45 -11.13 -14.53
N ILE A 750 -18.22 -11.15 -15.02
CA ILE A 750 -17.73 -10.21 -16.03
C ILE A 750 -17.08 -10.99 -17.17
N VAL A 751 -17.41 -10.64 -18.41
CA VAL A 751 -16.66 -11.05 -19.59
C VAL A 751 -15.89 -9.82 -20.10
N ALA A 752 -14.58 -9.93 -20.18
CA ALA A 752 -13.70 -8.83 -20.60
C ALA A 752 -12.61 -9.33 -21.56
N SER A 753 -12.12 -8.44 -22.42
CA SER A 753 -11.03 -8.74 -23.34
C SER A 753 -9.66 -8.35 -22.79
N LEU A 754 -8.64 -9.15 -23.08
CA LEU A 754 -7.25 -8.92 -22.65
C LEU A 754 -6.48 -8.02 -23.64
N TRP A 755 -6.89 -7.92 -24.87
CA TRP A 755 -6.27 -7.08 -25.92
C TRP A 755 -7.30 -6.60 -26.93
N LYS A 756 -6.86 -5.70 -27.80
CA LYS A 756 -7.68 -5.20 -28.93
C LYS A 756 -7.90 -6.33 -29.92
N VAL A 757 -9.14 -6.71 -30.11
CA VAL A 757 -9.57 -7.81 -30.97
C VAL A 757 -10.06 -7.27 -32.32
N ASP A 758 -10.13 -8.17 -33.32
CA ASP A 758 -10.77 -7.90 -34.60
C ASP A 758 -12.27 -7.70 -34.44
N ASP A 759 -12.80 -6.58 -34.87
CA ASP A 759 -14.19 -6.19 -34.64
C ASP A 759 -15.19 -7.20 -35.24
N LEU A 760 -14.86 -7.80 -36.40
CA LEU A 760 -15.74 -8.75 -37.07
C LEU A 760 -15.75 -10.11 -36.31
N ALA A 761 -14.60 -10.59 -35.89
CA ALA A 761 -14.48 -11.80 -35.08
C ALA A 761 -15.17 -11.63 -33.72
N THR A 762 -15.03 -10.47 -33.10
CA THR A 762 -15.68 -10.11 -31.82
C THR A 762 -17.20 -10.11 -31.97
N SER A 763 -17.75 -9.46 -32.98
CA SER A 763 -19.18 -9.41 -33.22
C SER A 763 -19.77 -10.83 -33.42
N LYS A 764 -19.04 -11.74 -34.11
CA LYS A 764 -19.44 -13.15 -34.24
C LYS A 764 -19.36 -13.88 -32.89
N LEU A 765 -18.27 -13.69 -32.15
CA LEU A 765 -18.10 -14.35 -30.84
C LEU A 765 -19.21 -13.95 -29.88
N MET A 766 -19.53 -12.66 -29.80
CA MET A 766 -20.59 -12.16 -28.90
C MET A 766 -21.99 -12.64 -29.35
N ALA A 767 -22.28 -12.66 -30.64
CA ALA A 767 -23.53 -13.21 -31.15
C ALA A 767 -23.70 -14.70 -30.79
N GLU A 768 -22.63 -15.50 -30.95
CA GLU A 768 -22.62 -16.92 -30.55
C GLU A 768 -22.72 -17.07 -29.03
N PHE A 769 -22.00 -16.29 -28.26
CA PHE A 769 -22.04 -16.32 -26.79
C PHE A 769 -23.47 -16.06 -26.27
N TYR A 770 -24.08 -14.97 -26.70
CA TYR A 770 -25.42 -14.61 -26.24
C TYR A 770 -26.51 -15.54 -26.76
N SER A 771 -26.33 -16.18 -27.92
CA SER A 771 -27.28 -17.16 -28.42
C SER A 771 -27.32 -18.45 -27.61
N ARG A 772 -26.24 -18.76 -26.88
CA ARG A 772 -26.10 -19.94 -26.02
C ARG A 772 -26.40 -19.63 -24.55
N LEU A 773 -26.21 -18.36 -24.14
CA LEU A 773 -26.48 -17.90 -22.79
C LEU A 773 -27.96 -18.23 -22.42
N GLY A 774 -28.16 -18.87 -21.27
CA GLY A 774 -29.50 -19.37 -20.84
C GLY A 774 -29.85 -20.80 -21.28
N ARG A 775 -29.05 -21.41 -22.15
CA ARG A 775 -29.13 -22.83 -22.47
C ARG A 775 -28.04 -23.64 -21.79
N THR A 776 -26.88 -23.03 -21.63
CA THR A 776 -25.71 -23.55 -20.92
C THR A 776 -25.24 -22.54 -19.90
N GLY A 777 -24.35 -22.92 -18.98
CA GLY A 777 -23.70 -21.98 -18.06
C GLY A 777 -22.88 -20.93 -18.83
N LYS A 778 -22.65 -19.77 -18.23
CA LYS A 778 -21.96 -18.62 -18.85
C LYS A 778 -20.57 -18.97 -19.37
N SER A 779 -19.79 -19.76 -18.60
CA SER A 779 -18.45 -20.19 -19.01
C SER A 779 -18.46 -21.16 -20.19
N GLU A 780 -19.39 -22.12 -20.23
CA GLU A 780 -19.53 -23.04 -21.35
C GLU A 780 -20.03 -22.30 -22.60
N ALA A 781 -20.98 -21.35 -22.45
CA ALA A 781 -21.43 -20.52 -23.56
C ALA A 781 -20.28 -19.72 -24.20
N LEU A 782 -19.39 -19.15 -23.37
CA LEU A 782 -18.21 -18.42 -23.86
C LEU A 782 -17.22 -19.39 -24.54
N ARG A 783 -16.94 -20.54 -23.93
CA ARG A 783 -16.10 -21.59 -24.51
C ARG A 783 -16.57 -22.03 -25.90
N GLU A 784 -17.86 -22.36 -26.04
CA GLU A 784 -18.41 -22.79 -27.30
C GLU A 784 -18.39 -21.70 -28.37
N ALA A 785 -18.62 -20.43 -28.00
CA ALA A 785 -18.47 -19.31 -28.89
C ALA A 785 -17.01 -19.15 -29.36
N GLN A 786 -16.05 -19.25 -28.44
CA GLN A 786 -14.63 -19.22 -28.78
C GLN A 786 -14.21 -20.37 -29.71
N LEU A 787 -14.68 -21.59 -29.46
CA LEU A 787 -14.44 -22.76 -30.33
C LEU A 787 -15.06 -22.58 -31.74
N THR A 788 -16.23 -21.95 -31.84
CA THR A 788 -16.86 -21.61 -33.11
C THR A 788 -16.02 -20.61 -33.92
N VAL A 789 -15.49 -19.57 -33.26
CA VAL A 789 -14.60 -18.59 -33.92
C VAL A 789 -13.25 -19.23 -34.24
N LYS A 790 -12.69 -20.07 -33.35
CA LYS A 790 -11.45 -20.82 -33.55
C LYS A 790 -11.51 -21.71 -34.80
N ALA A 791 -12.64 -22.32 -35.09
CA ALA A 791 -12.82 -23.14 -36.29
C ALA A 791 -12.70 -22.30 -37.59
N GLN A 792 -13.04 -21.01 -37.56
CA GLN A 792 -12.91 -20.07 -38.69
C GLN A 792 -11.53 -19.40 -38.72
N TYR A 793 -11.00 -19.03 -37.55
CA TYR A 793 -9.76 -18.28 -37.38
C TYR A 793 -8.80 -19.07 -36.49
N ARG A 794 -7.75 -19.66 -37.08
CA ARG A 794 -6.81 -20.53 -36.35
C ARG A 794 -6.00 -19.79 -35.28
N HIS A 795 -5.66 -18.52 -35.53
CA HIS A 795 -4.81 -17.75 -34.63
C HIS A 795 -5.59 -17.34 -33.37
N PRO A 796 -5.01 -17.54 -32.15
CA PRO A 796 -5.67 -17.20 -30.89
C PRO A 796 -6.04 -15.72 -30.70
N TYR A 797 -5.42 -14.82 -31.46
CA TYR A 797 -5.79 -13.40 -31.53
C TYR A 797 -7.31 -13.19 -31.66
N TYR A 798 -7.98 -13.99 -32.47
CA TYR A 798 -9.39 -13.83 -32.82
C TYR A 798 -10.37 -14.42 -31.81
N TRP A 799 -9.93 -15.38 -30.95
CA TRP A 799 -10.83 -16.12 -30.08
C TRP A 799 -10.43 -16.20 -28.62
N ALA A 800 -9.14 -16.01 -28.27
CA ALA A 800 -8.66 -16.21 -26.91
C ALA A 800 -8.65 -14.94 -26.05
N ALA A 801 -9.01 -13.79 -26.61
CA ALA A 801 -8.96 -12.53 -25.90
C ALA A 801 -9.94 -12.42 -24.73
N PHE A 802 -11.13 -13.03 -24.87
CA PHE A 802 -12.18 -12.90 -23.87
C PHE A 802 -12.05 -13.92 -22.75
N GLN A 803 -12.17 -13.40 -21.54
CA GLN A 803 -12.17 -14.20 -20.30
C GLN A 803 -13.43 -13.92 -19.51
N ILE A 804 -13.97 -14.95 -18.85
CA ILE A 804 -15.05 -14.81 -17.88
C ILE A 804 -14.50 -14.89 -16.47
N THR A 805 -14.81 -13.89 -15.67
CA THR A 805 -14.44 -13.82 -14.24
C THR A 805 -15.71 -13.79 -13.39
N GLY A 806 -15.73 -14.55 -12.31
CA GLY A 806 -16.85 -14.61 -11.38
C GLY A 806 -17.65 -15.92 -11.47
N LYS A 807 -18.96 -15.83 -11.22
CA LYS A 807 -19.85 -16.99 -11.20
C LYS A 807 -20.08 -17.53 -12.62
N THR A 808 -19.91 -18.83 -12.79
CA THR A 808 -19.90 -19.50 -14.11
C THR A 808 -21.25 -20.08 -14.53
N GLU A 809 -22.15 -20.28 -13.57
CA GLU A 809 -23.50 -20.82 -13.75
C GLU A 809 -24.50 -19.77 -14.19
#